data_0748e03ede5acfdaa0ee413eca20822d
#
_entry.id   0748e03ede5acfdaa0ee413eca20822d
#
_cell.length_a   1.000
_cell.length_b   1.000
_cell.length_c   1.000
_cell.angle_alpha   90.00
_cell.angle_beta   90.00
_cell.angle_gamma   90.00
#
_symmetry.space_group_name_H-M   'P 1'
#
loop_
_entity.id
_entity.type
_entity.pdbx_description
1 polymer ?
#
loop_
_entity_poly.entity_id
_entity_poly.type
_entity_poly.pdbx_seq_one_letter_code
_entity_poly.pdbx_strand_id
1 'polypeptide(L)'
;MDVQKEINELRREIEHHNKLYYVEDAPVISDFDYDMLMQRLIKLEEEHPELITSDSPTQRVGGAALSQFEQVTHQVPLESLSDVFSYDELNAFGERMDSMISAEHTYCVEPKIDGLSMSLEYENGVFVRGATRGNGLVGEDVTENLRTVRSLPLRLIDAPERLIVRGEVYMSKSVFNELNAEREISGEQLLANPRNAAAGSIRQLDPKVAASRKLDIVCFNMQYTSGEEYKTHSETLDALKHMGFPVVPYRLYGSIEGCCERIDWIGENRGDFAYDIDGAVIKINSLEQRTELGSTAKAPRWAVAYKYPPEKKESKVVDIVVQVGRTGVLTPKAVIEPVRLAGTTVTNATLHNQDIIDKLDIRIGDTVLVQKAGEIIPEVLSVNKSKRPDNTVPFKMPDVCPECGAPVIRDEDGVALRCTSPECPAQRLRNLAHFASREAMDIEGLGISVCESLINSGLVSSPAELYYLDAQSIATLERMGKKSAENLVNAIEKSKSAGLAKLLCAFGIRQVGQKAAKTLASHFKTLDNLMDATELELMSVNDVGAITAGFIKEWFELPQSQHQIKLIREAGVSFESTEVIKDTRFAGLTFVLTGELTNYKRNEAAAIIESFGGKASSSVSKKTSMVLAGENAGSKLQKATELGVKIISEAEFEEMIK
;
A
#
# COMPACT_ATOMS: atom_id res chain seq x y z
N MET A 1 -28.96 8.60 42.38
CA MET A 1 -27.52 8.61 42.03
C MET A 1 -27.39 9.62 40.90
N ASP A 2 -26.33 10.42 40.85
CA ASP A 2 -26.12 11.34 39.73
C ASP A 2 -25.88 10.49 38.47
N VAL A 3 -26.75 10.62 37.47
CA VAL A 3 -26.71 9.81 36.24
C VAL A 3 -25.34 9.92 35.54
N GLN A 4 -24.76 11.12 35.54
CA GLN A 4 -23.41 11.35 35.00
C GLN A 4 -22.34 10.50 35.73
N LYS A 5 -22.48 10.37 37.06
CA LYS A 5 -21.57 9.56 37.87
C LYS A 5 -21.71 8.07 37.55
N GLU A 6 -22.94 7.58 37.42
CA GLU A 6 -23.23 6.19 37.05
C GLU A 6 -22.66 5.84 35.65
N ILE A 7 -22.87 6.71 34.67
CA ILE A 7 -22.33 6.54 33.32
C ILE A 7 -20.79 6.47 33.36
N ASN A 8 -20.15 7.36 34.11
CA ASN A 8 -18.67 7.37 34.19
C ASN A 8 -18.11 6.14 34.92
N GLU A 9 -18.83 5.62 35.93
CA GLU A 9 -18.46 4.38 36.63
C GLU A 9 -18.59 3.18 35.69
N LEU A 10 -19.69 3.04 34.96
CA LEU A 10 -19.89 1.97 33.96
C LEU A 10 -18.86 1.99 32.86
N ARG A 11 -18.52 3.16 32.31
CA ARG A 11 -17.47 3.28 31.28
C ARG A 11 -16.12 2.78 31.78
N ARG A 12 -15.72 3.17 33.02
CA ARG A 12 -14.46 2.69 33.62
C ARG A 12 -14.46 1.20 33.88
N GLU A 13 -15.57 0.64 34.34
CA GLU A 13 -15.72 -0.78 34.60
C GLU A 13 -15.63 -1.61 33.28
N ILE A 14 -16.34 -1.17 32.25
CA ILE A 14 -16.30 -1.80 30.92
C ILE A 14 -14.89 -1.71 30.32
N GLU A 15 -14.21 -0.57 30.43
CA GLU A 15 -12.83 -0.42 29.95
C GLU A 15 -11.85 -1.29 30.73
N HIS A 16 -12.02 -1.41 32.04
CA HIS A 16 -11.21 -2.32 32.86
C HIS A 16 -11.37 -3.77 32.41
N HIS A 17 -12.58 -4.24 32.16
CA HIS A 17 -12.85 -5.59 31.68
C HIS A 17 -12.37 -5.80 30.24
N ASN A 18 -12.46 -4.81 29.38
CA ASN A 18 -11.85 -4.84 28.05
C ASN A 18 -10.33 -5.05 28.13
N LYS A 19 -9.65 -4.32 29.01
CA LYS A 19 -8.20 -4.48 29.21
C LYS A 19 -7.86 -5.89 29.71
N LEU A 20 -8.57 -6.40 30.70
CA LEU A 20 -8.36 -7.75 31.23
C LEU A 20 -8.60 -8.83 30.15
N TYR A 21 -9.63 -8.67 29.33
CA TYR A 21 -9.99 -9.65 28.30
C TYR A 21 -9.07 -9.58 27.07
N TYR A 22 -8.89 -8.36 26.48
CA TYR A 22 -8.21 -8.20 25.17
C TYR A 22 -6.70 -7.93 25.27
N VAL A 23 -6.20 -7.49 26.41
CA VAL A 23 -4.79 -7.11 26.59
C VAL A 23 -4.04 -8.07 27.53
N GLU A 24 -4.67 -8.47 28.61
CA GLU A 24 -4.05 -9.28 29.67
C GLU A 24 -4.41 -10.78 29.60
N ASP A 25 -5.37 -11.15 28.71
CA ASP A 25 -5.89 -12.52 28.55
C ASP A 25 -6.30 -13.16 29.92
N ALA A 26 -6.88 -12.34 30.79
CA ALA A 26 -7.23 -12.70 32.16
C ALA A 26 -8.65 -12.20 32.54
N PRO A 27 -9.71 -12.67 31.84
CA PRO A 27 -11.08 -12.25 32.13
C PRO A 27 -11.50 -12.66 33.53
N VAL A 28 -12.13 -11.74 34.26
CA VAL A 28 -12.60 -11.94 35.63
C VAL A 28 -14.12 -11.92 35.77
N ILE A 29 -14.85 -11.61 34.69
CA ILE A 29 -16.32 -11.70 34.62
C ILE A 29 -16.73 -12.56 33.43
N SER A 30 -17.97 -13.05 33.44
CA SER A 30 -18.53 -13.78 32.30
C SER A 30 -18.91 -12.83 31.16
N ASP A 31 -18.99 -13.37 29.91
CA ASP A 31 -19.50 -12.61 28.76
C ASP A 31 -20.90 -12.05 29.02
N PHE A 32 -21.74 -12.79 29.73
CA PHE A 32 -23.07 -12.34 30.11
C PHE A 32 -23.03 -11.13 31.05
N ASP A 33 -22.18 -11.13 32.06
CA ASP A 33 -22.04 -9.99 32.98
C ASP A 33 -21.50 -8.75 32.25
N TYR A 34 -20.55 -8.95 31.35
CA TYR A 34 -20.05 -7.87 30.50
C TYR A 34 -21.16 -7.29 29.60
N ASP A 35 -21.96 -8.13 28.96
CA ASP A 35 -23.09 -7.69 28.12
C ASP A 35 -24.13 -6.91 28.93
N MET A 36 -24.38 -7.30 30.18
CA MET A 36 -25.29 -6.56 31.08
C MET A 36 -24.76 -5.16 31.42
N LEU A 37 -23.45 -4.99 31.65
CA LEU A 37 -22.84 -3.68 31.85
C LEU A 37 -22.99 -2.81 30.59
N MET A 38 -22.72 -3.37 29.41
CA MET A 38 -22.90 -2.67 28.13
C MET A 38 -24.36 -2.25 27.91
N GLN A 39 -25.32 -3.14 28.10
CA GLN A 39 -26.74 -2.83 27.94
C GLN A 39 -27.20 -1.72 28.92
N ARG A 40 -26.68 -1.74 30.14
CA ARG A 40 -26.98 -0.69 31.12
C ARG A 40 -26.44 0.66 30.69
N LEU A 41 -25.22 0.71 30.17
CA LEU A 41 -24.61 1.92 29.65
C LEU A 41 -25.38 2.45 28.42
N ILE A 42 -25.72 1.58 27.46
CA ILE A 42 -26.51 1.94 26.25
C ILE A 42 -27.82 2.61 26.69
N LYS A 43 -28.55 1.98 27.61
CA LYS A 43 -29.83 2.51 28.06
C LYS A 43 -29.71 3.90 28.70
N LEU A 44 -28.69 4.11 29.53
CA LEU A 44 -28.47 5.41 30.16
C LEU A 44 -28.07 6.49 29.16
N GLU A 45 -27.27 6.13 28.15
CA GLU A 45 -26.89 7.06 27.08
C GLU A 45 -28.04 7.34 26.10
N GLU A 46 -28.96 6.40 25.86
CA GLU A 46 -30.22 6.66 25.14
C GLU A 46 -31.18 7.58 25.89
N GLU A 47 -31.27 7.45 27.24
CA GLU A 47 -32.09 8.31 28.09
C GLU A 47 -31.45 9.70 28.26
N HIS A 48 -30.14 9.84 28.10
CA HIS A 48 -29.34 11.05 28.28
C HIS A 48 -28.33 11.28 27.14
N PRO A 49 -28.80 11.58 25.91
CA PRO A 49 -27.93 11.74 24.72
C PRO A 49 -26.86 12.83 24.89
N GLU A 50 -27.13 13.85 25.71
CA GLU A 50 -26.20 14.95 26.03
C GLU A 50 -24.95 14.49 26.80
N LEU A 51 -24.98 13.28 27.38
CA LEU A 51 -23.89 12.70 28.16
C LEU A 51 -23.03 11.74 27.33
N ILE A 52 -23.39 11.47 26.06
CA ILE A 52 -22.61 10.64 25.18
C ILE A 52 -21.30 11.36 24.83
N THR A 53 -20.19 10.65 24.98
CA THR A 53 -18.84 11.14 24.59
C THR A 53 -18.26 10.26 23.50
N SER A 54 -17.37 10.81 22.70
CA SER A 54 -16.74 10.11 21.56
C SER A 54 -15.87 8.91 21.97
N ASP A 55 -15.48 8.85 23.24
CA ASP A 55 -14.69 7.78 23.84
C ASP A 55 -15.54 6.74 24.59
N SER A 56 -16.88 6.87 24.56
CA SER A 56 -17.74 5.85 25.17
C SER A 56 -17.59 4.49 24.48
N PRO A 57 -17.54 3.39 25.25
CA PRO A 57 -17.55 2.03 24.68
C PRO A 57 -18.73 1.77 23.73
N THR A 58 -19.87 2.47 23.92
CA THR A 58 -21.05 2.36 23.06
C THR A 58 -20.85 2.98 21.68
N GLN A 59 -19.90 3.90 21.52
CA GLN A 59 -19.60 4.60 20.26
C GLN A 59 -18.59 3.87 19.36
N ARG A 60 -18.09 2.69 19.76
CA ARG A 60 -17.11 1.92 18.97
C ARG A 60 -17.62 1.53 17.58
N VAL A 61 -18.91 1.37 17.37
CA VAL A 61 -19.53 0.92 16.11
C VAL A 61 -20.56 1.92 15.59
N GLY A 62 -20.44 3.19 15.96
CA GLY A 62 -21.42 4.24 15.66
C GLY A 62 -21.20 5.00 14.34
N GLY A 63 -20.08 4.79 13.63
CA GLY A 63 -19.74 5.51 12.40
C GLY A 63 -20.70 5.21 11.23
N ALA A 64 -21.00 6.24 10.42
CA ALA A 64 -21.73 6.07 9.17
C ALA A 64 -20.81 5.52 8.06
N ALA A 65 -21.39 4.79 7.10
CA ALA A 65 -20.62 4.34 5.93
C ALA A 65 -20.11 5.53 5.12
N LEU A 66 -18.82 5.52 4.82
CA LEU A 66 -18.11 6.57 4.08
C LEU A 66 -18.22 6.33 2.56
N SER A 67 -18.09 7.38 1.77
CA SER A 67 -17.93 7.26 0.31
C SER A 67 -16.46 7.05 -0.10
N GLN A 68 -15.53 7.59 0.67
CA GLN A 68 -14.07 7.44 0.51
C GLN A 68 -13.35 7.82 1.81
N PHE A 69 -12.08 7.41 1.96
CA PHE A 69 -11.24 7.83 3.07
C PHE A 69 -10.57 9.18 2.77
N GLU A 70 -10.55 10.05 3.76
CA GLU A 70 -9.78 11.30 3.70
C GLU A 70 -8.28 11.00 3.80
N GLN A 71 -7.46 11.86 3.20
CA GLN A 71 -6.01 11.75 3.33
C GLN A 71 -5.51 12.53 4.55
N VAL A 72 -4.62 11.91 5.30
CA VAL A 72 -3.98 12.48 6.50
C VAL A 72 -2.48 12.59 6.27
N THR A 73 -1.93 13.78 6.43
CA THR A 73 -0.48 13.98 6.48
C THR A 73 0.03 13.66 7.88
N HIS A 74 0.98 12.72 7.98
CA HIS A 74 1.58 12.36 9.26
C HIS A 74 2.47 13.51 9.78
N GLN A 75 2.32 13.87 11.04
CA GLN A 75 3.17 14.86 11.69
C GLN A 75 4.60 14.31 11.90
N VAL A 76 4.70 13.05 12.29
CA VAL A 76 5.96 12.32 12.35
C VAL A 76 5.97 11.30 11.23
N PRO A 77 6.95 11.32 10.31
CA PRO A 77 7.03 10.35 9.22
C PRO A 77 7.06 8.90 9.72
N LEU A 78 6.31 8.03 9.06
CA LEU A 78 6.28 6.60 9.35
C LEU A 78 7.31 5.86 8.48
N GLU A 79 8.58 5.93 8.88
CA GLU A 79 9.70 5.34 8.15
C GLU A 79 9.57 3.82 8.02
N SER A 80 10.08 3.29 6.91
CA SER A 80 10.28 1.84 6.71
C SER A 80 11.60 1.42 7.36
N LEU A 81 11.76 0.12 7.63
CA LEU A 81 13.03 -0.44 8.10
C LEU A 81 13.85 -0.97 6.92
N SER A 82 15.15 -1.02 7.09
CA SER A 82 16.04 -1.78 6.20
C SER A 82 15.95 -3.26 6.56
N ASP A 83 15.81 -4.11 5.55
CA ASP A 83 15.76 -5.56 5.75
C ASP A 83 17.17 -6.16 5.70
N VAL A 84 17.42 -7.17 6.54
CA VAL A 84 18.58 -8.07 6.49
C VAL A 84 18.09 -9.53 6.51
N PHE A 85 18.80 -10.40 5.79
CA PHE A 85 18.35 -11.77 5.55
C PHE A 85 19.34 -12.83 6.06
N SER A 86 20.46 -12.39 6.65
CA SER A 86 21.49 -13.27 7.20
C SER A 86 22.09 -12.68 8.48
N TYR A 87 22.72 -13.55 9.28
CA TYR A 87 23.46 -13.11 10.44
C TYR A 87 24.73 -12.33 10.07
N ASP A 88 25.32 -12.57 8.91
CA ASP A 88 26.45 -11.77 8.42
C ASP A 88 26.03 -10.32 8.18
N GLU A 89 24.86 -10.10 7.58
CA GLU A 89 24.30 -8.75 7.38
C GLU A 89 23.92 -8.09 8.71
N LEU A 90 23.42 -8.88 9.67
CA LEU A 90 23.10 -8.39 11.01
C LEU A 90 24.39 -8.04 11.79
N ASN A 91 25.44 -8.84 11.69
CA ASN A 91 26.76 -8.54 12.25
C ASN A 91 27.33 -7.26 11.65
N ALA A 92 27.24 -7.08 10.33
CA ALA A 92 27.64 -5.84 9.67
C ALA A 92 26.82 -4.62 10.13
N PHE A 93 25.55 -4.81 10.53
CA PHE A 93 24.77 -3.76 11.20
C PHE A 93 25.36 -3.45 12.57
N GLY A 94 25.69 -4.46 13.39
CA GLY A 94 26.33 -4.29 14.70
C GLY A 94 27.65 -3.55 14.60
N GLU A 95 28.56 -3.98 13.71
CA GLU A 95 29.85 -3.31 13.48
C GLU A 95 29.68 -1.83 13.07
N ARG A 96 28.67 -1.51 12.29
CA ARG A 96 28.34 -0.10 11.99
C ARG A 96 27.89 0.66 13.22
N MET A 97 27.07 0.07 14.10
CA MET A 97 26.67 0.71 15.36
C MET A 97 27.88 0.95 16.26
N ASP A 98 28.75 -0.05 16.45
CA ASP A 98 29.98 0.06 17.21
C ASP A 98 30.94 1.15 16.67
N SER A 99 30.97 1.33 15.35
CA SER A 99 31.79 2.37 14.71
C SER A 99 31.22 3.78 14.85
N MET A 100 29.90 3.92 14.98
CA MET A 100 29.19 5.21 15.02
C MET A 100 28.86 5.67 16.44
N ILE A 101 28.75 4.75 17.38
CA ILE A 101 28.42 5.01 18.79
C ILE A 101 29.67 4.71 19.62
N SER A 102 30.26 5.75 20.21
CA SER A 102 31.45 5.59 21.05
C SER A 102 31.17 5.13 22.50
N ALA A 103 29.91 5.19 22.91
CA ALA A 103 29.45 4.78 24.24
C ALA A 103 28.85 3.36 24.21
N GLU A 104 28.79 2.71 25.37
CA GLU A 104 28.09 1.45 25.53
C GLU A 104 26.62 1.59 25.11
N HIS A 105 26.11 0.63 24.36
CA HIS A 105 24.74 0.64 23.87
C HIS A 105 24.08 -0.74 24.01
N THR A 106 22.77 -0.75 24.01
CA THR A 106 21.95 -1.95 24.07
C THR A 106 20.96 -1.99 22.93
N TYR A 107 20.63 -3.21 22.52
CA TYR A 107 19.65 -3.50 21.49
C TYR A 107 18.32 -3.93 22.12
N CYS A 108 17.21 -3.41 21.58
CA CYS A 108 15.86 -3.90 21.86
C CYS A 108 15.43 -4.79 20.71
N VAL A 109 15.11 -6.06 20.99
CA VAL A 109 14.69 -7.06 20.00
C VAL A 109 13.22 -7.38 20.19
N GLU A 110 12.43 -7.17 19.12
CA GLU A 110 10.98 -7.35 19.06
C GLU A 110 10.60 -8.33 17.94
N PRO A 111 9.51 -9.14 18.08
CA PRO A 111 8.96 -9.84 16.94
C PRO A 111 8.41 -8.85 15.91
N LYS A 112 8.67 -9.10 14.63
CA LYS A 112 8.13 -8.31 13.52
C LYS A 112 6.76 -8.85 13.15
N ILE A 113 5.73 -8.11 13.56
CA ILE A 113 4.33 -8.48 13.32
C ILE A 113 3.99 -8.29 11.85
N ASP A 114 3.32 -9.25 11.26
CA ASP A 114 2.86 -9.19 9.88
C ASP A 114 1.40 -8.68 9.80
N GLY A 115 1.27 -7.37 9.77
CA GLY A 115 -0.01 -6.65 9.77
C GLY A 115 0.00 -5.40 8.90
N LEU A 116 -0.73 -4.38 9.36
CA LEU A 116 -0.82 -3.08 8.73
C LEU A 116 -0.48 -1.97 9.72
N SER A 117 0.56 -1.20 9.42
CA SER A 117 1.06 -0.15 10.31
C SER A 117 0.14 1.07 10.34
N MET A 118 -0.17 1.53 11.56
CA MET A 118 -1.06 2.64 11.86
C MET A 118 -0.37 3.71 12.69
N SER A 119 -0.72 4.96 12.46
CA SER A 119 -0.51 6.08 13.36
C SER A 119 -1.76 6.30 14.20
N LEU A 120 -1.61 6.43 15.51
CA LEU A 120 -2.68 6.62 16.48
C LEU A 120 -2.43 7.93 17.22
N GLU A 121 -3.35 8.87 17.14
CA GLU A 121 -3.23 10.17 17.80
C GLU A 121 -4.22 10.28 18.94
N TYR A 122 -3.71 10.77 20.09
CA TYR A 122 -4.46 11.02 21.30
C TYR A 122 -4.27 12.45 21.77
N GLU A 123 -5.36 13.07 22.19
CA GLU A 123 -5.37 14.39 22.85
C GLU A 123 -6.05 14.27 24.19
N ASN A 124 -5.38 14.77 25.25
CA ASN A 124 -5.85 14.68 26.63
C ASN A 124 -6.30 13.26 27.03
N GLY A 125 -5.57 12.26 26.53
CA GLY A 125 -5.84 10.85 26.77
C GLY A 125 -7.01 10.26 25.98
N VAL A 126 -7.65 11.01 25.07
CA VAL A 126 -8.74 10.52 24.21
C VAL A 126 -8.22 10.23 22.81
N PHE A 127 -8.61 9.09 22.23
CA PHE A 127 -8.31 8.75 20.84
C PHE A 127 -9.04 9.69 19.87
N VAL A 128 -8.30 10.48 19.13
CA VAL A 128 -8.88 11.48 18.21
C VAL A 128 -8.72 11.09 16.74
N ARG A 129 -7.63 10.43 16.36
CA ARG A 129 -7.39 10.07 14.96
C ARG A 129 -6.52 8.84 14.81
N GLY A 130 -6.84 8.04 13.79
CA GLY A 130 -6.01 6.94 13.34
C GLY A 130 -5.87 6.89 11.84
N ALA A 131 -4.64 6.73 11.36
CA ALA A 131 -4.35 6.75 9.94
C ALA A 131 -3.43 5.60 9.50
N THR A 132 -3.65 5.08 8.29
CA THR A 132 -2.75 4.10 7.69
C THR A 132 -1.38 4.74 7.38
N ARG A 133 -0.32 3.93 7.32
CA ARG A 133 1.02 4.43 6.96
C ARG A 133 1.05 5.13 5.61
N GLY A 134 0.28 4.65 4.63
CA GLY A 134 0.36 5.14 3.26
C GLY A 134 1.79 5.07 2.71
N ASN A 135 2.29 6.18 2.15
CA ASN A 135 3.66 6.31 1.66
C ASN A 135 4.68 6.73 2.76
N GLY A 136 4.26 6.74 4.02
CA GLY A 136 5.04 7.18 5.16
C GLY A 136 4.90 8.66 5.50
N LEU A 137 4.42 9.49 4.58
CA LEU A 137 4.14 10.92 4.77
C LEU A 137 2.63 11.21 4.78
N VAL A 138 1.88 10.51 3.93
CA VAL A 138 0.43 10.66 3.79
C VAL A 138 -0.20 9.27 3.85
N GLY A 139 -1.18 9.11 4.72
CA GLY A 139 -2.01 7.92 4.88
C GLY A 139 -3.49 8.20 4.67
N GLU A 140 -4.33 7.21 4.88
CA GLU A 140 -5.79 7.30 4.84
C GLU A 140 -6.34 7.37 6.27
N ASP A 141 -7.28 8.27 6.53
CA ASP A 141 -7.99 8.34 7.81
C ASP A 141 -8.91 7.12 7.96
N VAL A 142 -8.60 6.28 8.93
CA VAL A 142 -9.37 5.07 9.27
C VAL A 142 -9.87 5.11 10.71
N THR A 143 -10.04 6.31 11.27
CA THR A 143 -10.38 6.54 12.67
C THR A 143 -11.61 5.73 13.11
N GLU A 144 -12.70 5.80 12.34
CA GLU A 144 -13.94 5.10 12.69
C GLU A 144 -13.78 3.56 12.65
N ASN A 145 -12.96 3.05 11.75
CA ASN A 145 -12.67 1.62 11.71
C ASN A 145 -11.76 1.20 12.87
N LEU A 146 -10.76 2.01 13.22
CA LEU A 146 -9.89 1.75 14.37
C LEU A 146 -10.66 1.79 15.71
N ARG A 147 -11.70 2.61 15.83
CA ARG A 147 -12.59 2.59 17.00
C ARG A 147 -13.23 1.23 17.23
N THR A 148 -13.43 0.42 16.16
CA THR A 148 -14.00 -0.92 16.27
C THR A 148 -13.01 -1.98 16.77
N VAL A 149 -11.71 -1.68 16.78
CA VAL A 149 -10.65 -2.56 17.31
C VAL A 149 -10.70 -2.55 18.82
N ARG A 150 -11.13 -3.67 19.43
CA ARG A 150 -11.44 -3.72 20.87
C ARG A 150 -10.21 -3.61 21.75
N SER A 151 -9.07 -4.10 21.32
CA SER A 151 -7.78 -3.96 22.01
C SER A 151 -7.19 -2.54 21.95
N LEU A 152 -7.73 -1.64 21.12
CA LEU A 152 -7.33 -0.24 21.08
C LEU A 152 -8.04 0.54 22.21
N PRO A 153 -7.32 1.12 23.19
CA PRO A 153 -7.93 1.97 24.21
C PRO A 153 -8.44 3.28 23.57
N LEU A 154 -9.72 3.61 23.76
CA LEU A 154 -10.27 4.90 23.32
C LEU A 154 -9.94 6.02 24.32
N ARG A 155 -9.63 5.65 25.56
CA ARG A 155 -9.16 6.54 26.62
C ARG A 155 -7.96 5.94 27.34
N LEU A 156 -6.93 6.74 27.53
CA LEU A 156 -5.68 6.34 28.18
C LEU A 156 -5.68 6.75 29.67
N ILE A 157 -4.88 6.06 30.46
CA ILE A 157 -4.60 6.34 31.86
C ILE A 157 -3.31 7.18 31.94
N ASP A 158 -3.28 8.20 32.78
CA ASP A 158 -2.10 9.05 33.03
C ASP A 158 -1.43 9.56 31.73
N ALA A 159 -2.25 9.91 30.74
CA ALA A 159 -1.77 10.30 29.42
C ALA A 159 -1.27 11.75 29.38
N PRO A 160 -0.27 12.06 28.55
CA PRO A 160 0.12 13.43 28.24
C PRO A 160 -0.99 14.17 27.48
N GLU A 161 -0.87 15.50 27.39
CA GLU A 161 -1.81 16.33 26.61
C GLU A 161 -1.90 15.85 25.16
N ARG A 162 -0.74 15.46 24.56
CA ARG A 162 -0.69 14.94 23.21
C ARG A 162 0.25 13.75 23.11
N LEU A 163 -0.22 12.72 22.42
CA LEU A 163 0.53 11.47 22.20
C LEU A 163 0.29 10.96 20.78
N ILE A 164 1.36 10.54 20.08
CA ILE A 164 1.27 9.82 18.82
C ILE A 164 1.97 8.48 18.98
N VAL A 165 1.26 7.39 18.72
CA VAL A 165 1.75 6.02 18.86
C VAL A 165 1.69 5.32 17.50
N ARG A 166 2.67 4.47 17.24
CA ARG A 166 2.67 3.58 16.08
C ARG A 166 2.36 2.15 16.52
N GLY A 167 1.37 1.56 15.88
CA GLY A 167 0.98 0.16 16.12
C GLY A 167 0.81 -0.60 14.81
N GLU A 168 0.70 -1.92 14.94
CA GLU A 168 0.40 -2.81 13.83
C GLU A 168 -0.97 -3.43 14.07
N VAL A 169 -1.92 -3.17 13.15
CA VAL A 169 -3.23 -3.82 13.13
C VAL A 169 -3.09 -5.17 12.44
N TYR A 170 -3.62 -6.19 13.05
CA TYR A 170 -3.55 -7.56 12.55
C TYR A 170 -4.87 -8.31 12.71
N MET A 171 -5.02 -9.42 12.01
CA MET A 171 -6.05 -10.41 12.25
C MET A 171 -5.40 -11.62 12.92
N SER A 172 -5.92 -12.03 14.07
CA SER A 172 -5.38 -13.21 14.76
C SER A 172 -5.60 -14.48 13.94
N LYS A 173 -4.70 -15.47 14.13
CA LYS A 173 -4.79 -16.78 13.45
C LYS A 173 -6.13 -17.48 13.71
N SER A 174 -6.65 -17.35 14.91
CA SER A 174 -7.95 -17.93 15.30
C SER A 174 -9.09 -17.27 14.52
N VAL A 175 -9.16 -15.94 14.50
CA VAL A 175 -10.19 -15.17 13.78
C VAL A 175 -10.11 -15.42 12.27
N PHE A 176 -8.90 -15.48 11.71
CA PHE A 176 -8.71 -15.79 10.30
C PHE A 176 -9.27 -17.17 9.91
N ASN A 177 -9.02 -18.19 10.74
CA ASN A 177 -9.53 -19.53 10.51
C ASN A 177 -11.07 -19.60 10.69
N GLU A 178 -11.62 -18.91 11.70
CA GLU A 178 -13.07 -18.80 11.93
C GLU A 178 -13.77 -18.17 10.72
N LEU A 179 -13.29 -17.01 10.27
CA LEU A 179 -13.88 -16.32 9.12
C LEU A 179 -13.78 -17.13 7.82
N ASN A 180 -12.68 -17.85 7.61
CA ASN A 180 -12.55 -18.70 6.43
C ASN A 180 -13.48 -19.91 6.48
N ALA A 181 -13.71 -20.50 7.66
CA ALA A 181 -14.70 -21.58 7.81
C ALA A 181 -16.14 -21.09 7.53
N GLU A 182 -16.50 -19.87 7.99
CA GLU A 182 -17.79 -19.25 7.68
C GLU A 182 -17.96 -18.99 6.17
N ARG A 183 -16.91 -18.45 5.53
CA ARG A 183 -16.91 -18.15 4.09
C ARG A 183 -16.99 -19.41 3.23
N GLU A 184 -16.34 -20.51 3.64
CA GLU A 184 -16.43 -21.80 2.99
C GLU A 184 -17.87 -22.35 3.02
N ILE A 185 -18.54 -22.25 4.19
CA ILE A 185 -19.95 -22.65 4.34
C ILE A 185 -20.86 -21.79 3.46
N SER A 186 -20.58 -20.48 3.37
CA SER A 186 -21.36 -19.53 2.57
C SER A 186 -21.04 -19.56 1.07
N GLY A 187 -20.03 -20.33 0.64
CA GLY A 187 -19.57 -20.40 -0.75
C GLY A 187 -18.86 -19.12 -1.22
N GLU A 188 -18.36 -18.31 -0.29
CA GLU A 188 -17.61 -17.09 -0.58
C GLU A 188 -16.13 -17.39 -0.83
N GLN A 189 -15.44 -16.47 -1.54
CA GLN A 189 -14.00 -16.57 -1.73
C GLN A 189 -13.26 -16.48 -0.39
N LEU A 190 -12.39 -17.45 -0.12
CA LEU A 190 -11.59 -17.46 1.11
C LEU A 190 -10.61 -16.28 1.17
N LEU A 191 -10.35 -15.82 2.38
CA LEU A 191 -9.30 -14.83 2.66
C LEU A 191 -7.93 -15.47 2.41
N ALA A 192 -7.01 -14.75 1.78
CA ALA A 192 -5.73 -15.30 1.31
C ALA A 192 -4.71 -15.49 2.45
N ASN A 193 -4.56 -14.51 3.33
CA ASN A 193 -3.71 -14.55 4.51
C ASN A 193 -4.19 -13.52 5.55
N PRO A 194 -3.77 -13.63 6.83
CA PRO A 194 -4.20 -12.74 7.90
C PRO A 194 -3.86 -11.26 7.64
N ARG A 195 -2.67 -10.95 7.11
CA ARG A 195 -2.24 -9.58 6.80
C ARG A 195 -3.14 -8.90 5.76
N ASN A 196 -3.36 -9.54 4.61
CA ASN A 196 -4.22 -9.00 3.56
C ASN A 196 -5.68 -8.91 4.03
N ALA A 197 -6.13 -9.87 4.84
CA ALA A 197 -7.44 -9.83 5.47
C ALA A 197 -7.57 -8.64 6.42
N ALA A 198 -6.59 -8.37 7.27
CA ALA A 198 -6.56 -7.20 8.14
C ALA A 198 -6.54 -5.89 7.33
N ALA A 199 -5.65 -5.79 6.31
CA ALA A 199 -5.55 -4.61 5.46
C ALA A 199 -6.85 -4.31 4.69
N GLY A 200 -7.51 -5.33 4.14
CA GLY A 200 -8.80 -5.20 3.48
C GLY A 200 -9.94 -4.87 4.44
N SER A 201 -9.86 -5.36 5.68
CA SER A 201 -10.90 -5.13 6.69
C SER A 201 -10.84 -3.73 7.30
N ILE A 202 -9.65 -3.22 7.64
CA ILE A 202 -9.50 -1.88 8.22
C ILE A 202 -9.81 -0.76 7.20
N ARG A 203 -9.80 -1.07 5.92
CA ARG A 203 -10.12 -0.15 4.83
C ARG A 203 -11.53 -0.37 4.26
N GLN A 204 -12.45 -0.95 5.04
CA GLN A 204 -13.86 -1.02 4.68
C GLN A 204 -14.51 0.35 4.87
N LEU A 205 -15.34 0.76 3.92
CA LEU A 205 -16.04 2.04 4.00
C LEU A 205 -17.14 2.04 5.08
N ASP A 206 -17.66 0.88 5.43
CA ASP A 206 -18.62 0.70 6.53
C ASP A 206 -17.89 0.16 7.78
N PRO A 207 -17.82 0.94 8.88
CA PRO A 207 -17.20 0.49 10.13
C PRO A 207 -17.84 -0.77 10.74
N LYS A 208 -19.12 -1.06 10.45
CA LYS A 208 -19.78 -2.29 10.90
C LYS A 208 -19.15 -3.54 10.27
N VAL A 209 -18.72 -3.44 9.01
CA VAL A 209 -17.99 -4.52 8.34
C VAL A 209 -16.60 -4.69 8.99
N ALA A 210 -15.89 -3.59 9.28
CA ALA A 210 -14.62 -3.65 10.00
C ALA A 210 -14.78 -4.30 11.38
N ALA A 211 -15.81 -3.93 12.15
CA ALA A 211 -16.14 -4.49 13.45
C ALA A 211 -16.36 -6.02 13.40
N SER A 212 -17.05 -6.52 12.37
CA SER A 212 -17.30 -7.96 12.20
C SER A 212 -16.02 -8.78 11.95
N ARG A 213 -14.91 -8.12 11.57
CA ARG A 213 -13.63 -8.77 11.28
C ARG A 213 -12.77 -9.02 12.52
N LYS A 214 -13.18 -8.55 13.70
CA LYS A 214 -12.52 -8.78 14.98
C LYS A 214 -11.00 -8.52 14.92
N LEU A 215 -10.60 -7.36 14.40
CA LEU A 215 -9.19 -6.98 14.29
C LEU A 215 -8.61 -6.63 15.66
N ASP A 216 -7.30 -6.84 15.81
CA ASP A 216 -6.51 -6.46 16.97
C ASP A 216 -5.35 -5.53 16.57
N ILE A 217 -4.74 -4.91 17.60
CA ILE A 217 -3.60 -4.02 17.42
C ILE A 217 -2.52 -4.31 18.46
N VAL A 218 -1.25 -4.15 18.08
CA VAL A 218 -0.10 -4.15 18.99
C VAL A 218 0.75 -2.92 18.72
N CYS A 219 1.04 -2.13 19.76
CA CYS A 219 1.84 -0.91 19.67
C CYS A 219 3.32 -1.21 19.89
N PHE A 220 4.19 -0.59 19.07
CA PHE A 220 5.62 -0.88 19.06
C PHE A 220 6.50 0.38 19.01
N ASN A 221 5.92 1.57 19.00
CA ASN A 221 6.70 2.79 19.04
C ASN A 221 5.87 3.99 19.50
N MET A 222 6.42 4.76 20.43
CA MET A 222 5.95 6.10 20.75
C MET A 222 6.61 7.07 19.78
N GLN A 223 5.82 7.69 18.91
CA GLN A 223 6.32 8.59 17.88
C GLN A 223 6.49 10.02 18.38
N TYR A 224 5.59 10.45 19.26
CA TYR A 224 5.60 11.77 19.87
C TYR A 224 4.88 11.76 21.22
N THR A 225 5.38 12.54 22.16
CA THR A 225 4.71 12.86 23.44
C THR A 225 5.00 14.30 23.80
N SER A 226 3.98 15.00 24.34
CA SER A 226 4.13 16.32 24.95
C SER A 226 4.44 16.25 26.46
N GLY A 227 4.51 15.02 26.99
CA GLY A 227 4.71 14.74 28.41
C GLY A 227 6.18 14.52 28.78
N GLU A 228 6.40 13.52 29.62
CA GLU A 228 7.70 13.16 30.16
C GLU A 228 8.67 12.74 29.03
N GLU A 229 9.94 13.13 29.16
CA GLU A 229 11.01 12.68 28.27
C GLU A 229 11.54 11.33 28.75
N TYR A 230 11.55 10.35 27.85
CA TYR A 230 12.08 9.03 28.07
C TYR A 230 13.52 8.94 27.53
N LYS A 231 14.37 8.16 28.19
CA LYS A 231 15.76 7.96 27.76
C LYS A 231 15.92 6.77 26.82
N THR A 232 15.06 5.78 26.98
CA THR A 232 15.16 4.52 26.24
C THR A 232 13.85 4.13 25.59
N HIS A 233 13.95 3.36 24.53
CA HIS A 233 12.79 2.79 23.84
C HIS A 233 11.99 1.83 24.74
N SER A 234 12.68 1.03 25.55
CA SER A 234 12.01 0.15 26.51
C SER A 234 11.17 0.94 27.53
N GLU A 235 11.65 2.08 28.03
CA GLU A 235 10.84 2.96 28.87
C GLU A 235 9.60 3.48 28.15
N THR A 236 9.70 3.83 26.86
CA THR A 236 8.51 4.26 26.09
C THR A 236 7.50 3.12 25.92
N LEU A 237 7.96 1.87 25.72
CA LEU A 237 7.08 0.71 25.61
C LEU A 237 6.40 0.40 26.95
N ASP A 238 7.14 0.49 28.06
CA ASP A 238 6.59 0.29 29.41
C ASP A 238 5.57 1.40 29.76
N ALA A 239 5.82 2.65 29.39
CA ALA A 239 4.88 3.75 29.54
C ALA A 239 3.61 3.54 28.71
N LEU A 240 3.73 3.12 27.45
CA LEU A 240 2.56 2.77 26.62
C LEU A 240 1.74 1.64 27.25
N LYS A 241 2.39 0.62 27.79
CA LYS A 241 1.72 -0.47 28.50
C LYS A 241 0.99 0.04 29.76
N HIS A 242 1.62 0.94 30.51
CA HIS A 242 0.97 1.59 31.67
C HIS A 242 -0.26 2.38 31.26
N MET A 243 -0.20 3.13 30.15
CA MET A 243 -1.31 3.91 29.61
C MET A 243 -2.47 3.03 29.08
N GLY A 244 -2.29 1.71 28.96
CA GLY A 244 -3.33 0.75 28.58
C GLY A 244 -3.20 0.18 27.17
N PHE A 245 -2.12 0.45 26.43
CA PHE A 245 -1.91 -0.16 25.12
C PHE A 245 -1.46 -1.62 25.21
N PRO A 246 -1.91 -2.49 24.32
CA PRO A 246 -1.23 -3.73 24.03
C PRO A 246 0.12 -3.42 23.34
N VAL A 247 1.21 -3.87 23.96
CA VAL A 247 2.57 -3.53 23.52
C VAL A 247 3.30 -4.79 23.03
N VAL A 248 4.12 -4.64 21.98
CA VAL A 248 4.94 -5.72 21.46
C VAL A 248 5.87 -6.28 22.54
N PRO A 249 5.98 -7.61 22.70
CA PRO A 249 6.93 -8.19 23.63
C PRO A 249 8.36 -7.91 23.14
N TYR A 250 9.22 -7.44 24.04
CA TYR A 250 10.61 -7.12 23.72
C TYR A 250 11.61 -7.74 24.70
N ARG A 251 12.87 -7.81 24.28
CA ARG A 251 14.01 -8.16 25.14
C ARG A 251 15.21 -7.29 24.81
N LEU A 252 16.01 -6.99 25.84
CA LEU A 252 17.23 -6.17 25.71
C LEU A 252 18.47 -7.06 25.68
N TYR A 253 19.43 -6.70 24.82
CA TYR A 253 20.72 -7.38 24.67
C TYR A 253 21.84 -6.36 24.50
N GLY A 254 23.01 -6.67 25.08
CA GLY A 254 24.22 -5.84 24.98
C GLY A 254 25.08 -6.17 23.76
N SER A 255 24.74 -7.19 22.98
CA SER A 255 25.51 -7.62 21.81
C SER A 255 24.63 -8.17 20.70
N ILE A 256 25.18 -8.23 19.49
CA ILE A 256 24.49 -8.81 18.32
C ILE A 256 24.32 -10.33 18.47
N GLU A 257 25.25 -11.03 19.11
CA GLU A 257 25.13 -12.47 19.38
C GLU A 257 23.87 -12.78 20.21
N GLY A 258 23.62 -11.99 21.27
CA GLY A 258 22.40 -12.12 22.06
C GLY A 258 21.13 -11.80 21.24
N CYS A 259 21.22 -10.86 20.29
CA CYS A 259 20.13 -10.61 19.34
C CYS A 259 19.87 -11.81 18.44
N CYS A 260 20.93 -12.49 17.93
CA CYS A 260 20.79 -13.70 17.13
C CYS A 260 20.07 -14.82 17.89
N GLU A 261 20.45 -15.07 19.15
CA GLU A 261 19.77 -16.06 20.01
C GLU A 261 18.27 -15.74 20.17
N ARG A 262 17.95 -14.45 20.33
CA ARG A 262 16.53 -14.02 20.43
C ARG A 262 15.78 -14.17 19.13
N ILE A 263 16.41 -13.89 17.99
CA ILE A 263 15.85 -14.08 16.66
C ILE A 263 15.53 -15.57 16.45
N ASP A 264 16.47 -16.47 16.79
CA ASP A 264 16.22 -17.92 16.71
C ASP A 264 15.03 -18.34 17.57
N TRP A 265 14.99 -17.86 18.82
CA TRP A 265 13.88 -18.15 19.72
C TRP A 265 12.53 -17.67 19.14
N ILE A 266 12.46 -16.45 18.59
CA ILE A 266 11.23 -15.93 17.94
C ILE A 266 10.87 -16.83 16.76
N GLY A 267 11.86 -17.27 15.96
CA GLY A 267 11.66 -18.14 14.82
C GLY A 267 11.08 -19.51 15.19
N GLU A 268 11.59 -20.13 16.26
CA GLU A 268 11.15 -21.43 16.76
C GLU A 268 9.72 -21.35 17.37
N ASN A 269 9.42 -20.24 18.04
CA ASN A 269 8.15 -20.07 18.77
C ASN A 269 7.11 -19.24 17.98
N ARG A 270 7.27 -19.08 16.66
CA ARG A 270 6.29 -18.32 15.82
C ARG A 270 4.86 -18.88 15.91
N GLY A 271 4.73 -20.17 16.20
CA GLY A 271 3.44 -20.83 16.36
C GLY A 271 2.61 -20.32 17.54
N ASP A 272 3.28 -19.91 18.62
CA ASP A 272 2.67 -19.55 19.89
C ASP A 272 2.10 -18.13 19.92
N PHE A 273 2.51 -17.29 18.96
CA PHE A 273 1.94 -15.94 18.85
C PHE A 273 0.56 -15.97 18.19
N ALA A 274 -0.34 -15.14 18.69
CA ALA A 274 -1.70 -15.00 18.13
C ALA A 274 -1.71 -14.44 16.71
N TYR A 275 -0.63 -13.76 16.29
CA TYR A 275 -0.42 -13.14 14.99
C TYR A 275 0.71 -13.79 14.20
N ASP A 276 0.75 -13.56 12.91
CA ASP A 276 1.86 -13.97 12.07
C ASP A 276 3.06 -13.04 12.26
N ILE A 277 4.27 -13.63 12.13
CA ILE A 277 5.56 -12.95 12.30
C ILE A 277 6.43 -13.27 11.07
N ASP A 278 6.91 -12.22 10.38
CA ASP A 278 7.77 -12.33 9.20
C ASP A 278 9.26 -12.12 9.52
N GLY A 279 9.60 -11.76 10.78
CA GLY A 279 10.96 -11.49 11.20
C GLY A 279 11.07 -11.05 12.65
N ALA A 280 12.17 -10.37 12.93
CA ALA A 280 12.43 -9.67 14.18
C ALA A 280 12.93 -8.26 13.89
N VAL A 281 12.62 -7.31 14.75
CA VAL A 281 13.13 -5.93 14.65
C VAL A 281 14.17 -5.70 15.74
N ILE A 282 15.33 -5.27 15.34
CA ILE A 282 16.45 -4.93 16.22
C ILE A 282 16.61 -3.42 16.19
N LYS A 283 16.57 -2.79 17.35
CA LYS A 283 16.62 -1.34 17.52
C LYS A 283 17.66 -0.98 18.57
N ILE A 284 18.42 0.09 18.34
CA ILE A 284 19.20 0.71 19.43
C ILE A 284 18.21 1.18 20.51
N ASN A 285 18.48 0.87 21.78
CA ASN A 285 17.54 1.16 22.87
C ASN A 285 17.58 2.63 23.32
N SER A 286 18.75 3.28 23.35
CA SER A 286 18.89 4.69 23.74
C SER A 286 18.29 5.63 22.70
N LEU A 287 17.36 6.51 23.11
CA LEU A 287 16.74 7.51 22.23
C LEU A 287 17.70 8.64 21.84
N GLU A 288 18.64 8.98 22.74
CA GLU A 288 19.71 9.94 22.44
C GLU A 288 20.62 9.42 21.32
N GLN A 289 21.07 8.17 21.42
CA GLN A 289 21.90 7.53 20.39
C GLN A 289 21.13 7.40 19.05
N ARG A 290 19.81 7.16 19.08
CA ARG A 290 18.99 7.17 17.85
C ARG A 290 19.00 8.54 17.16
N THR A 291 18.94 9.61 17.96
CA THR A 291 18.99 10.98 17.43
C THR A 291 20.33 11.28 16.77
N GLU A 292 21.44 10.84 17.39
CA GLU A 292 22.79 10.96 16.82
C GLU A 292 22.97 10.17 15.52
N LEU A 293 22.47 8.95 15.46
CA LEU A 293 22.55 8.06 14.30
C LEU A 293 21.69 8.58 13.13
N GLY A 294 20.55 9.17 13.45
CA GLY A 294 19.61 9.73 12.48
C GLY A 294 19.03 8.70 11.52
N SER A 295 18.47 9.21 10.41
CA SER A 295 17.82 8.41 9.37
C SER A 295 18.39 8.72 7.98
N THR A 296 18.28 7.77 7.08
CA THR A 296 18.47 7.97 5.64
C THR A 296 17.18 8.51 5.03
N ALA A 297 17.16 8.77 3.73
CA ALA A 297 15.94 9.18 3.03
C ALA A 297 14.81 8.12 3.06
N LYS A 298 15.11 6.88 3.45
CA LYS A 298 14.15 5.75 3.38
C LYS A 298 13.96 5.03 4.71
N ALA A 299 14.98 4.97 5.57
CA ALA A 299 14.97 4.14 6.78
C ALA A 299 15.86 4.72 7.88
N PRO A 300 15.53 4.48 9.16
CA PRO A 300 16.39 4.83 10.28
C PRO A 300 17.69 4.02 10.25
N ARG A 301 18.81 4.62 10.70
CA ARG A 301 20.10 3.92 10.79
C ARG A 301 20.22 3.07 12.05
N TRP A 302 19.43 3.40 13.07
CA TRP A 302 19.44 2.79 14.40
C TRP A 302 18.55 1.54 14.53
N ALA A 303 17.88 1.13 13.43
CA ALA A 303 17.03 -0.05 13.44
C ALA A 303 17.16 -0.86 12.15
N VAL A 304 16.97 -2.17 12.27
CA VAL A 304 16.98 -3.12 11.16
C VAL A 304 15.94 -4.20 11.40
N ALA A 305 15.34 -4.68 10.32
CA ALA A 305 14.41 -5.81 10.34
C ALA A 305 15.12 -7.06 9.82
N TYR A 306 15.37 -8.04 10.71
CA TYR A 306 15.81 -9.36 10.28
C TYR A 306 14.61 -10.14 9.77
N LYS A 307 14.68 -10.59 8.53
CA LYS A 307 13.66 -11.42 7.92
C LYS A 307 14.12 -12.85 7.84
N TYR A 308 13.24 -13.77 8.26
CA TYR A 308 13.53 -15.18 8.14
C TYR A 308 13.69 -15.58 6.68
N PRO A 309 14.60 -16.54 6.38
CA PRO A 309 14.68 -17.07 5.04
C PRO A 309 13.32 -17.53 4.56
N PRO A 310 12.97 -17.25 3.28
CA PRO A 310 11.70 -17.68 2.74
C PRO A 310 11.53 -19.20 2.88
N GLU A 311 10.35 -19.60 3.32
CA GLU A 311 10.01 -21.01 3.42
C GLU A 311 10.07 -21.65 2.03
N LYS A 312 10.74 -22.81 1.92
CA LYS A 312 10.87 -23.58 0.69
C LYS A 312 10.25 -24.95 0.88
N LYS A 313 9.41 -25.36 -0.05
CA LYS A 313 8.80 -26.71 -0.04
C LYS A 313 8.84 -27.36 -1.40
N GLU A 314 8.96 -28.66 -1.38
CA GLU A 314 8.80 -29.45 -2.60
C GLU A 314 7.31 -29.65 -2.93
N SER A 315 7.00 -29.54 -4.22
CA SER A 315 5.69 -29.90 -4.77
C SER A 315 5.85 -30.49 -6.16
N LYS A 316 4.84 -31.19 -6.66
CA LYS A 316 4.84 -31.81 -7.98
C LYS A 316 4.16 -30.92 -9.01
N VAL A 317 4.76 -30.74 -10.16
CA VAL A 317 4.16 -30.03 -11.31
C VAL A 317 3.09 -30.92 -11.95
N VAL A 318 1.85 -30.46 -11.88
CA VAL A 318 0.68 -31.15 -12.46
C VAL A 318 0.50 -30.71 -13.92
N ASP A 319 0.71 -29.42 -14.18
CA ASP A 319 0.56 -28.81 -15.52
C ASP A 319 1.41 -27.56 -15.65
N ILE A 320 1.61 -27.08 -16.86
CA ILE A 320 2.22 -25.77 -17.16
C ILE A 320 1.26 -25.02 -18.08
N VAL A 321 0.68 -23.94 -17.56
CA VAL A 321 -0.32 -23.12 -18.24
C VAL A 321 0.28 -21.80 -18.68
N VAL A 322 -0.02 -21.36 -19.89
CA VAL A 322 0.43 -20.09 -20.43
C VAL A 322 -0.71 -19.07 -20.38
N GLN A 323 -0.49 -17.94 -19.72
CA GLN A 323 -1.43 -16.84 -19.63
C GLN A 323 -1.01 -15.68 -20.54
N VAL A 324 -1.98 -15.01 -21.16
CA VAL A 324 -1.73 -13.83 -22.01
C VAL A 324 -1.98 -12.57 -21.20
N GLY A 325 -0.97 -11.73 -21.06
CA GLY A 325 -1.04 -10.42 -20.38
C GLY A 325 -1.71 -9.33 -21.23
N ARG A 326 -1.94 -8.16 -20.62
CA ARG A 326 -2.53 -6.97 -21.27
C ARG A 326 -1.79 -6.56 -22.55
N THR A 327 -0.48 -6.59 -22.51
CA THR A 327 0.39 -6.21 -23.64
C THR A 327 0.65 -7.38 -24.60
N GLY A 328 -0.12 -8.47 -24.51
CA GLY A 328 0.06 -9.66 -25.32
C GLY A 328 1.17 -10.61 -24.84
N VAL A 329 1.91 -10.26 -23.80
CA VAL A 329 2.99 -11.10 -23.26
C VAL A 329 2.45 -12.42 -22.74
N LEU A 330 3.03 -13.52 -23.22
CA LEU A 330 2.76 -14.86 -22.73
C LEU A 330 3.59 -15.15 -21.50
N THR A 331 2.92 -15.42 -20.38
CA THR A 331 3.57 -15.73 -19.09
C THR A 331 3.26 -17.16 -18.68
N PRO A 332 4.26 -18.06 -18.62
CA PRO A 332 4.05 -19.42 -18.16
C PRO A 332 3.97 -19.49 -16.64
N LYS A 333 3.12 -20.37 -16.12
CA LYS A 333 3.03 -20.72 -14.70
C LYS A 333 2.91 -22.22 -14.54
N ALA A 334 3.62 -22.79 -13.56
CA ALA A 334 3.43 -24.16 -13.15
C ALA A 334 2.18 -24.26 -12.27
N VAL A 335 1.28 -25.18 -12.61
CA VAL A 335 0.23 -25.66 -11.73
C VAL A 335 0.85 -26.80 -10.91
N ILE A 336 0.82 -26.71 -9.59
CA ILE A 336 1.48 -27.67 -8.71
C ILE A 336 0.46 -28.33 -7.76
N GLU A 337 0.80 -29.50 -7.25
CA GLU A 337 0.02 -30.08 -6.15
C GLU A 337 -0.06 -29.08 -5.00
N PRO A 338 -1.24 -28.95 -4.34
CA PRO A 338 -1.41 -27.99 -3.25
C PRO A 338 -0.35 -28.16 -2.17
N VAL A 339 0.41 -27.12 -1.89
CA VAL A 339 1.43 -27.10 -0.83
C VAL A 339 1.23 -25.90 0.09
N ARG A 340 1.28 -26.12 1.40
CA ARG A 340 1.19 -25.04 2.37
C ARG A 340 2.56 -24.36 2.51
N LEU A 341 2.62 -23.07 2.14
CA LEU A 341 3.85 -22.31 2.09
C LEU A 341 3.60 -20.91 2.68
N ALA A 342 4.34 -20.53 3.71
CA ALA A 342 4.20 -19.24 4.41
C ALA A 342 2.73 -18.90 4.70
N GLY A 343 2.03 -19.81 5.41
CA GLY A 343 0.67 -19.60 5.89
C GLY A 343 -0.45 -19.73 4.86
N THR A 344 -0.13 -19.86 3.54
CA THR A 344 -1.15 -20.02 2.48
C THR A 344 -0.98 -21.32 1.72
N THR A 345 -2.06 -21.81 1.10
CA THR A 345 -2.00 -22.93 0.17
C THR A 345 -1.66 -22.42 -1.23
N VAL A 346 -0.53 -22.87 -1.75
CA VAL A 346 -0.02 -22.52 -3.09
C VAL A 346 -0.34 -23.65 -4.05
N THR A 347 -0.99 -23.32 -5.15
CA THR A 347 -1.34 -24.25 -6.25
C THR A 347 -0.71 -23.82 -7.58
N ASN A 348 -0.12 -22.63 -7.65
CA ASN A 348 0.49 -22.10 -8.85
C ASN A 348 1.80 -21.39 -8.48
N ALA A 349 2.83 -21.54 -9.32
CA ALA A 349 4.11 -20.85 -9.19
C ALA A 349 4.55 -20.29 -10.55
N THR A 350 5.09 -19.06 -10.58
CA THR A 350 5.54 -18.45 -11.84
C THR A 350 6.77 -19.15 -12.39
N LEU A 351 6.84 -19.20 -13.73
CA LEU A 351 8.01 -19.64 -14.50
C LEU A 351 8.61 -18.48 -15.32
N HIS A 352 8.09 -17.28 -15.16
CA HIS A 352 8.53 -16.03 -15.77
C HIS A 352 8.50 -16.03 -17.30
N ASN A 353 9.33 -16.83 -17.98
CA ASN A 353 9.49 -16.88 -19.45
C ASN A 353 10.12 -18.21 -19.91
N GLN A 354 10.28 -18.38 -21.24
CA GLN A 354 10.89 -19.57 -21.82
C GLN A 354 12.35 -19.78 -21.36
N ASP A 355 13.13 -18.71 -21.22
CA ASP A 355 14.54 -18.82 -20.83
C ASP A 355 14.70 -19.43 -19.42
N ILE A 356 13.79 -19.10 -18.51
CA ILE A 356 13.75 -19.71 -17.15
C ILE A 356 13.30 -21.18 -17.23
N ILE A 357 12.32 -21.50 -18.07
CA ILE A 357 11.90 -22.88 -18.33
C ILE A 357 13.09 -23.71 -18.84
N ASP A 358 13.83 -23.21 -19.81
CA ASP A 358 15.00 -23.90 -20.39
C ASP A 358 16.13 -24.04 -19.36
N LYS A 359 16.39 -22.97 -18.56
CA LYS A 359 17.40 -22.99 -17.49
C LYS A 359 17.08 -24.02 -16.41
N LEU A 360 15.82 -24.12 -16.01
CA LEU A 360 15.35 -25.10 -15.01
C LEU A 360 15.22 -26.51 -15.63
N ASP A 361 15.08 -26.62 -16.94
CA ASP A 361 14.68 -27.85 -17.65
C ASP A 361 13.44 -28.46 -16.99
N ILE A 362 12.44 -27.59 -16.68
CA ILE A 362 11.22 -28.02 -15.98
C ILE A 362 10.27 -28.73 -16.94
N ARG A 363 9.64 -29.80 -16.43
CA ARG A 363 8.69 -30.63 -17.17
C ARG A 363 7.46 -30.95 -16.33
N ILE A 364 6.33 -31.21 -16.96
CA ILE A 364 5.14 -31.71 -16.29
C ILE A 364 5.49 -33.05 -15.64
N GLY A 365 5.12 -33.23 -14.38
CA GLY A 365 5.43 -34.38 -13.55
C GLY A 365 6.68 -34.24 -12.67
N ASP A 366 7.49 -33.20 -12.87
CA ASP A 366 8.67 -32.94 -12.03
C ASP A 366 8.31 -32.59 -10.60
N THR A 367 9.18 -32.99 -9.67
CA THR A 367 9.19 -32.46 -8.31
C THR A 367 10.04 -31.18 -8.32
N VAL A 368 9.44 -30.08 -7.86
CA VAL A 368 10.07 -28.74 -7.86
C VAL A 368 10.14 -28.16 -6.44
N LEU A 369 11.17 -27.38 -6.19
CA LEU A 369 11.28 -26.58 -4.98
C LEU A 369 10.64 -25.21 -5.22
N VAL A 370 9.65 -24.86 -4.39
CA VAL A 370 8.85 -23.63 -4.52
C VAL A 370 9.12 -22.72 -3.33
N GLN A 371 9.22 -21.42 -3.56
CA GLN A 371 9.22 -20.38 -2.54
C GLN A 371 8.30 -19.23 -2.95
N LYS A 372 8.10 -18.28 -2.03
CA LYS A 372 7.45 -16.99 -2.37
C LYS A 372 8.52 -15.91 -2.54
N ALA A 373 8.64 -15.34 -3.76
CA ALA A 373 9.46 -14.17 -4.00
C ALA A 373 8.83 -12.94 -3.33
N GLY A 374 9.64 -12.23 -2.52
CA GLY A 374 9.16 -11.07 -1.77
C GLY A 374 7.99 -11.35 -0.84
N GLU A 375 7.88 -12.60 -0.34
CA GLU A 375 6.81 -13.08 0.57
C GLU A 375 5.41 -13.16 -0.08
N ILE A 376 5.27 -12.81 -1.35
CA ILE A 376 3.98 -12.68 -2.03
C ILE A 376 3.83 -13.67 -3.19
N ILE A 377 4.76 -13.67 -4.15
CA ILE A 377 4.61 -14.35 -5.43
C ILE A 377 5.27 -15.74 -5.39
N PRO A 378 4.51 -16.85 -5.51
CA PRO A 378 5.13 -18.17 -5.60
C PRO A 378 5.92 -18.32 -6.90
N GLU A 379 7.15 -18.82 -6.78
CA GLU A 379 8.05 -19.11 -7.92
C GLU A 379 8.72 -20.47 -7.78
N VAL A 380 9.11 -21.06 -8.90
CA VAL A 380 9.90 -22.29 -8.94
C VAL A 380 11.39 -21.95 -8.91
N LEU A 381 12.10 -22.43 -7.87
CA LEU A 381 13.53 -22.21 -7.71
C LEU A 381 14.39 -23.23 -8.45
N SER A 382 14.02 -24.50 -8.33
CA SER A 382 14.80 -25.61 -8.88
C SER A 382 13.93 -26.83 -9.12
N VAL A 383 14.40 -27.70 -9.97
CA VAL A 383 13.82 -29.02 -10.27
C VAL A 383 14.66 -30.11 -9.60
N ASN A 384 14.00 -31.00 -8.88
CA ASN A 384 14.65 -32.19 -8.34
C ASN A 384 14.72 -33.29 -9.40
N LYS A 385 15.78 -33.25 -10.21
CA LYS A 385 15.93 -34.19 -11.35
C LYS A 385 16.05 -35.66 -10.92
N SER A 386 16.43 -35.95 -9.67
CA SER A 386 16.50 -37.32 -9.15
C SER A 386 15.13 -37.96 -8.93
N LYS A 387 14.07 -37.12 -8.79
CA LYS A 387 12.68 -37.55 -8.63
C LYS A 387 11.88 -37.44 -9.94
N ARG A 388 12.53 -37.14 -11.07
CA ARG A 388 11.87 -36.98 -12.37
C ARG A 388 11.31 -38.31 -12.86
N PRO A 389 10.03 -38.37 -13.25
CA PRO A 389 9.46 -39.56 -13.88
C PRO A 389 10.12 -39.84 -15.24
N ASP A 390 10.25 -41.13 -15.58
CA ASP A 390 10.61 -41.54 -16.93
C ASP A 390 9.54 -41.05 -17.93
N ASN A 391 9.84 -40.75 -19.15
CA ASN A 391 8.92 -40.28 -20.21
C ASN A 391 8.37 -38.83 -20.06
N THR A 392 9.03 -37.95 -19.32
CA THR A 392 8.70 -36.52 -19.31
C THR A 392 9.28 -35.82 -20.55
N VAL A 393 8.52 -34.86 -21.12
CA VAL A 393 8.91 -34.10 -22.29
C VAL A 393 9.25 -32.66 -21.88
N PRO A 394 10.34 -32.05 -22.42
CA PRO A 394 10.62 -30.63 -22.19
C PRO A 394 9.43 -29.75 -22.61
N PHE A 395 9.06 -28.80 -21.77
CA PHE A 395 7.99 -27.86 -22.09
C PHE A 395 8.50 -26.75 -23.00
N LYS A 396 7.71 -26.43 -24.01
CA LYS A 396 7.95 -25.29 -24.89
C LYS A 396 6.74 -24.39 -24.92
N MET A 397 7.00 -23.09 -24.88
CA MET A 397 5.93 -22.10 -25.07
C MET A 397 5.32 -22.28 -26.47
N PRO A 398 4.00 -22.05 -26.57
CA PRO A 398 3.32 -22.22 -27.88
C PRO A 398 3.74 -21.13 -28.87
N ASP A 399 3.83 -21.52 -30.14
CA ASP A 399 4.08 -20.61 -31.28
C ASP A 399 2.82 -19.83 -31.69
N VAL A 400 1.66 -20.20 -31.14
CA VAL A 400 0.38 -19.54 -31.35
C VAL A 400 -0.24 -19.14 -30.00
N CYS A 401 -0.95 -18.04 -29.99
CA CYS A 401 -1.61 -17.56 -28.77
C CYS A 401 -2.68 -18.55 -28.29
N PRO A 402 -2.66 -18.99 -27.04
CA PRO A 402 -3.65 -19.94 -26.52
C PRO A 402 -5.09 -19.36 -26.48
N GLU A 403 -5.24 -18.02 -26.51
CA GLU A 403 -6.53 -17.36 -26.39
C GLU A 403 -7.20 -17.06 -27.74
N CYS A 404 -6.41 -16.74 -28.78
CA CYS A 404 -6.96 -16.31 -30.07
C CYS A 404 -6.37 -17.03 -31.29
N GLY A 405 -5.38 -17.92 -31.12
CA GLY A 405 -4.75 -18.66 -32.21
C GLY A 405 -3.81 -17.85 -33.11
N ALA A 406 -3.66 -16.54 -32.86
CA ALA A 406 -2.75 -15.70 -33.66
C ALA A 406 -1.27 -16.09 -33.40
N PRO A 407 -0.37 -15.80 -34.36
CA PRO A 407 1.06 -16.05 -34.23
C PRO A 407 1.63 -15.36 -32.98
N VAL A 408 2.63 -16.00 -32.37
CA VAL A 408 3.42 -15.45 -31.26
C VAL A 408 4.81 -15.11 -31.78
N ILE A 409 5.29 -13.91 -31.45
CA ILE A 409 6.63 -13.46 -31.77
C ILE A 409 7.45 -13.18 -30.53
N ARG A 410 8.76 -13.29 -30.63
CA ARG A 410 9.67 -12.84 -29.55
C ARG A 410 10.01 -11.38 -29.77
N ASP A 411 10.00 -10.59 -28.69
CA ASP A 411 10.46 -9.19 -28.73
C ASP A 411 11.93 -9.14 -29.20
N GLU A 412 12.28 -8.22 -30.08
CA GLU A 412 13.62 -8.11 -30.65
C GLU A 412 14.70 -7.87 -29.58
N ASP A 413 14.41 -7.06 -28.60
CA ASP A 413 15.32 -6.68 -27.49
C ASP A 413 14.98 -7.37 -26.16
N GLY A 414 14.19 -8.45 -26.16
CA GLY A 414 13.67 -9.03 -24.94
C GLY A 414 13.49 -10.54 -24.94
N VAL A 415 13.20 -11.06 -23.76
CA VAL A 415 12.89 -12.47 -23.50
C VAL A 415 11.40 -12.80 -23.63
N ALA A 416 10.55 -11.78 -23.84
CA ALA A 416 9.12 -11.94 -23.85
C ALA A 416 8.60 -12.49 -25.18
N LEU A 417 7.73 -13.49 -25.10
CA LEU A 417 6.91 -13.97 -26.23
C LEU A 417 5.57 -13.23 -26.22
N ARG A 418 5.08 -12.81 -27.39
CA ARG A 418 3.93 -11.92 -27.50
C ARG A 418 2.95 -12.35 -28.57
N CYS A 419 1.67 -12.34 -28.23
CA CYS A 419 0.58 -12.46 -29.19
C CYS A 419 0.52 -11.22 -30.09
N THR A 420 0.47 -11.42 -31.39
CA THR A 420 0.45 -10.33 -32.38
C THR A 420 -0.95 -9.77 -32.65
N SER A 421 -2.01 -10.43 -32.18
CA SER A 421 -3.38 -10.00 -32.45
C SER A 421 -3.84 -8.91 -31.47
N PRO A 422 -4.16 -7.71 -31.92
CA PRO A 422 -4.75 -6.65 -31.11
C PRO A 422 -6.20 -6.98 -30.66
N GLU A 423 -6.85 -7.91 -31.37
CA GLU A 423 -8.21 -8.36 -31.05
C GLU A 423 -8.26 -9.58 -30.13
N CYS A 424 -7.12 -9.96 -29.56
CA CYS A 424 -7.04 -11.07 -28.62
C CYS A 424 -7.98 -10.87 -27.42
N PRO A 425 -8.90 -11.82 -27.12
CA PRO A 425 -9.85 -11.67 -26.02
C PRO A 425 -9.20 -11.36 -24.68
N ALA A 426 -8.06 -12.01 -24.35
CA ALA A 426 -7.32 -11.76 -23.13
C ALA A 426 -6.72 -10.34 -23.09
N GLN A 427 -6.24 -9.80 -24.20
CA GLN A 427 -5.75 -8.42 -24.27
C GLN A 427 -6.91 -7.43 -24.14
N ARG A 428 -8.04 -7.69 -24.80
CA ARG A 428 -9.25 -6.86 -24.78
C ARG A 428 -9.77 -6.68 -23.36
N LEU A 429 -9.96 -7.76 -22.61
CA LEU A 429 -10.39 -7.71 -21.20
C LEU A 429 -9.43 -6.90 -20.33
N ARG A 430 -8.13 -7.17 -20.46
CA ARG A 430 -7.14 -6.49 -19.63
C ARG A 430 -6.94 -5.02 -20.01
N ASN A 431 -7.08 -4.69 -21.28
CA ASN A 431 -7.06 -3.29 -21.73
C ASN A 431 -8.27 -2.52 -21.21
N LEU A 432 -9.46 -3.11 -21.23
CA LEU A 432 -10.65 -2.51 -20.67
C LEU A 432 -10.54 -2.28 -19.17
N ALA A 433 -10.09 -3.29 -18.41
CA ALA A 433 -9.87 -3.19 -16.98
C ALA A 433 -8.79 -2.16 -16.62
N HIS A 434 -7.71 -2.08 -17.41
CA HIS A 434 -6.69 -1.06 -17.22
C HIS A 434 -7.22 0.35 -17.48
N PHE A 435 -7.95 0.54 -18.57
CA PHE A 435 -8.57 1.82 -18.93
C PHE A 435 -9.45 2.35 -17.79
N ALA A 436 -10.20 1.46 -17.13
CA ALA A 436 -11.09 1.79 -16.03
C ALA A 436 -10.35 1.98 -14.68
N SER A 437 -9.10 1.55 -14.56
CA SER A 437 -8.38 1.53 -13.28
C SER A 437 -8.17 2.93 -12.68
N ARG A 438 -7.94 2.97 -11.35
CA ARG A 438 -7.67 4.21 -10.59
C ARG A 438 -6.50 5.03 -11.16
N GLU A 439 -5.53 4.34 -11.73
CA GLU A 439 -4.33 4.95 -12.33
C GLU A 439 -4.59 5.56 -13.70
N ALA A 440 -5.67 5.15 -14.36
CA ALA A 440 -6.11 5.58 -15.67
C ALA A 440 -7.37 6.47 -15.55
N MET A 441 -8.50 6.09 -16.16
CA MET A 441 -9.71 6.92 -16.18
C MET A 441 -10.51 6.89 -14.87
N ASP A 442 -10.17 6.03 -13.91
CA ASP A 442 -10.75 5.97 -12.57
C ASP A 442 -12.28 5.78 -12.57
N ILE A 443 -12.72 4.77 -13.31
CA ILE A 443 -14.15 4.46 -13.45
C ILE A 443 -14.56 3.51 -12.32
N GLU A 444 -15.14 4.08 -11.27
CA GLU A 444 -15.57 3.33 -10.10
C GLU A 444 -16.68 2.32 -10.45
N GLY A 445 -16.61 1.12 -9.88
CA GLY A 445 -17.56 0.04 -10.15
C GLY A 445 -17.26 -0.80 -11.39
N LEU A 446 -16.28 -0.42 -12.22
CA LEU A 446 -15.85 -1.18 -13.40
C LEU A 446 -14.66 -2.10 -13.08
N GLY A 447 -14.89 -3.09 -12.21
CA GLY A 447 -13.91 -4.14 -11.90
C GLY A 447 -13.79 -5.17 -13.04
N ILE A 448 -12.79 -6.07 -12.94
CA ILE A 448 -12.46 -7.05 -13.99
C ILE A 448 -13.64 -7.97 -14.34
N SER A 449 -14.45 -8.37 -13.36
CA SER A 449 -15.65 -9.21 -13.58
C SER A 449 -16.73 -8.49 -14.36
N VAL A 450 -16.92 -7.17 -14.11
CA VAL A 450 -17.89 -6.36 -14.86
C VAL A 450 -17.39 -6.11 -16.29
N CYS A 451 -16.08 -5.85 -16.46
CA CYS A 451 -15.45 -5.76 -17.79
C CYS A 451 -15.66 -7.05 -18.59
N GLU A 452 -15.45 -8.21 -17.96
CA GLU A 452 -15.68 -9.51 -18.57
C GLU A 452 -17.13 -9.71 -18.99
N SER A 453 -18.09 -9.37 -18.12
CA SER A 453 -19.51 -9.44 -18.43
C SER A 453 -19.91 -8.53 -19.59
N LEU A 454 -19.38 -7.31 -19.65
CA LEU A 454 -19.61 -6.36 -20.74
C LEU A 454 -19.07 -6.88 -22.09
N ILE A 455 -17.89 -7.49 -22.09
CA ILE A 455 -17.29 -8.07 -23.29
C ILE A 455 -18.08 -9.31 -23.75
N ASN A 456 -18.40 -10.22 -22.82
CA ASN A 456 -19.10 -11.47 -23.14
C ASN A 456 -20.53 -11.23 -23.61
N SER A 457 -21.19 -10.18 -23.13
CA SER A 457 -22.52 -9.77 -23.62
C SER A 457 -22.48 -9.05 -24.95
N GLY A 458 -21.28 -8.69 -25.45
CA GLY A 458 -21.15 -7.93 -26.70
C GLY A 458 -21.49 -6.44 -26.57
N LEU A 459 -21.72 -5.93 -25.36
CA LEU A 459 -22.01 -4.52 -25.11
C LEU A 459 -20.78 -3.62 -25.33
N VAL A 460 -19.57 -4.16 -25.14
CA VAL A 460 -18.31 -3.42 -25.30
C VAL A 460 -17.28 -4.32 -25.96
N SER A 461 -16.63 -3.83 -27.00
CA SER A 461 -15.49 -4.47 -27.68
C SER A 461 -14.18 -3.68 -27.49
N SER A 462 -14.28 -2.38 -27.18
CA SER A 462 -13.15 -1.48 -26.95
C SER A 462 -13.42 -0.53 -25.78
N PRO A 463 -12.36 0.04 -25.14
CA PRO A 463 -12.54 1.02 -24.07
C PRO A 463 -13.35 2.26 -24.47
N ALA A 464 -13.29 2.67 -25.73
CA ALA A 464 -14.04 3.83 -26.23
C ALA A 464 -15.55 3.63 -26.15
N GLU A 465 -16.01 2.40 -26.32
CA GLU A 465 -17.44 2.06 -26.31
C GLU A 465 -18.07 2.15 -24.92
N LEU A 466 -17.28 2.19 -23.86
CA LEU A 466 -17.78 2.46 -22.50
C LEU A 466 -18.61 3.74 -22.42
N TYR A 467 -18.20 4.77 -23.15
CA TYR A 467 -18.86 6.07 -23.15
C TYR A 467 -20.23 6.12 -23.87
N TYR A 468 -20.61 5.03 -24.52
CA TYR A 468 -21.87 4.87 -25.22
C TYR A 468 -22.85 3.92 -24.53
N LEU A 469 -22.46 3.41 -23.34
CA LEU A 469 -23.30 2.53 -22.53
C LEU A 469 -24.42 3.33 -21.84
N ASP A 470 -25.60 2.75 -21.79
CA ASP A 470 -26.72 3.22 -21.01
C ASP A 470 -27.03 2.30 -19.82
N ALA A 471 -27.69 2.85 -18.80
CA ALA A 471 -27.99 2.12 -17.57
C ALA A 471 -28.96 0.93 -17.79
N GLN A 472 -29.78 1.00 -18.83
CA GLN A 472 -30.75 -0.05 -19.13
C GLN A 472 -30.05 -1.29 -19.69
N SER A 473 -29.10 -1.09 -20.60
CA SER A 473 -28.27 -2.18 -21.16
C SER A 473 -27.39 -2.81 -20.08
N ILE A 474 -26.74 -2.01 -19.22
CA ILE A 474 -25.88 -2.51 -18.11
C ILE A 474 -26.73 -3.31 -17.11
N ALA A 475 -27.96 -2.88 -16.81
CA ALA A 475 -28.83 -3.59 -15.87
C ALA A 475 -29.29 -4.98 -16.36
N THR A 476 -29.03 -5.35 -17.62
CA THR A 476 -29.29 -6.69 -18.14
C THR A 476 -28.19 -7.71 -17.78
N LEU A 477 -27.05 -7.23 -17.33
CA LEU A 477 -25.92 -8.09 -16.94
C LEU A 477 -26.20 -8.82 -15.64
N GLU A 478 -25.70 -10.04 -15.54
CA GLU A 478 -25.80 -10.84 -14.31
C GLU A 478 -25.20 -10.09 -13.11
N ARG A 479 -25.90 -10.06 -11.99
CA ARG A 479 -25.53 -9.35 -10.74
C ARG A 479 -25.44 -7.82 -10.83
N MET A 480 -25.91 -7.22 -11.92
CA MET A 480 -26.00 -5.75 -12.06
C MET A 480 -27.44 -5.29 -11.86
N GLY A 481 -27.73 -4.73 -10.67
CA GLY A 481 -29.03 -4.11 -10.39
C GLY A 481 -29.11 -2.68 -10.96
N LYS A 482 -30.35 -2.15 -11.06
CA LYS A 482 -30.63 -0.82 -11.60
C LYS A 482 -29.76 0.29 -11.01
N LYS A 483 -29.64 0.31 -9.67
CA LYS A 483 -28.82 1.30 -8.94
C LYS A 483 -27.32 1.17 -9.25
N SER A 484 -26.81 -0.06 -9.37
CA SER A 484 -25.40 -0.29 -9.73
C SER A 484 -25.11 0.13 -11.16
N ALA A 485 -26.05 -0.11 -12.09
CA ALA A 485 -25.94 0.35 -13.47
C ALA A 485 -25.94 1.88 -13.58
N GLU A 486 -26.83 2.56 -12.87
CA GLU A 486 -26.87 4.03 -12.78
C GLU A 486 -25.59 4.62 -12.21
N ASN A 487 -25.05 4.02 -11.14
CA ASN A 487 -23.78 4.44 -10.53
C ASN A 487 -22.61 4.26 -11.52
N LEU A 488 -22.57 3.16 -12.26
CA LEU A 488 -21.53 2.92 -13.24
C LEU A 488 -21.60 3.94 -14.41
N VAL A 489 -22.77 4.24 -14.94
CA VAL A 489 -22.94 5.28 -15.98
C VAL A 489 -22.48 6.64 -15.45
N ASN A 490 -22.82 7.00 -14.21
CA ASN A 490 -22.38 8.25 -13.60
C ASN A 490 -20.83 8.29 -13.43
N ALA A 491 -20.21 7.16 -13.06
CA ALA A 491 -18.75 7.07 -12.96
C ALA A 491 -18.08 7.21 -14.34
N ILE A 492 -18.64 6.60 -15.38
CA ILE A 492 -18.19 6.75 -16.78
C ILE A 492 -18.30 8.22 -17.21
N GLU A 493 -19.43 8.87 -16.95
CA GLU A 493 -19.63 10.27 -17.30
C GLU A 493 -18.64 11.20 -16.57
N LYS A 494 -18.44 10.97 -15.27
CA LYS A 494 -17.44 11.70 -14.45
C LYS A 494 -16.03 11.57 -15.02
N SER A 495 -15.67 10.40 -15.55
CA SER A 495 -14.33 10.14 -16.09
C SER A 495 -14.00 10.99 -17.33
N LYS A 496 -14.98 11.52 -18.06
CA LYS A 496 -14.77 12.39 -19.22
C LYS A 496 -13.93 13.63 -18.91
N SER A 497 -13.96 14.09 -17.67
CA SER A 497 -13.19 15.25 -17.20
C SER A 497 -11.85 14.90 -16.53
N ALA A 498 -11.39 13.64 -16.61
CA ALA A 498 -10.18 13.16 -15.94
C ALA A 498 -8.88 13.83 -16.44
N GLY A 499 -8.87 14.38 -17.66
CA GLY A 499 -7.77 15.11 -18.26
C GLY A 499 -6.75 14.24 -19.01
N LEU A 500 -5.91 14.90 -19.79
CA LEU A 500 -4.99 14.26 -20.74
C LEU A 500 -4.01 13.28 -20.09
N ALA A 501 -3.48 13.58 -18.91
CA ALA A 501 -2.50 12.70 -18.23
C ALA A 501 -3.10 11.32 -17.91
N LYS A 502 -4.32 11.28 -17.38
CA LYS A 502 -5.04 10.03 -17.09
C LYS A 502 -5.42 9.30 -18.37
N LEU A 503 -5.87 10.02 -19.40
CA LEU A 503 -6.21 9.44 -20.70
C LEU A 503 -5.00 8.80 -21.38
N LEU A 504 -3.82 9.44 -21.37
CA LEU A 504 -2.58 8.86 -21.90
C LEU A 504 -2.17 7.58 -21.16
N CYS A 505 -2.31 7.57 -19.84
CA CYS A 505 -2.12 6.37 -19.04
C CYS A 505 -3.12 5.27 -19.44
N ALA A 506 -4.39 5.63 -19.66
CA ALA A 506 -5.48 4.73 -20.02
C ALA A 506 -5.28 4.08 -21.40
N PHE A 507 -4.67 4.77 -22.35
CA PHE A 507 -4.34 4.18 -23.66
C PHE A 507 -3.38 3.00 -23.56
N GLY A 508 -2.61 2.90 -22.46
CA GLY A 508 -1.72 1.78 -22.23
C GLY A 508 -0.56 1.68 -23.22
N ILE A 509 -0.14 2.82 -23.76
CA ILE A 509 1.04 2.93 -24.65
C ILE A 509 2.24 2.33 -23.92
N ARG A 510 3.01 1.52 -24.64
CA ARG A 510 4.18 0.83 -24.07
C ARG A 510 5.17 1.85 -23.48
N GLN A 511 5.66 1.60 -22.26
CA GLN A 511 6.52 2.48 -21.46
C GLN A 511 5.92 3.84 -21.04
N VAL A 512 4.67 4.12 -21.38
CA VAL A 512 3.96 5.31 -20.92
C VAL A 512 3.11 4.94 -19.70
N GLY A 513 3.69 5.04 -18.50
CA GLY A 513 2.98 4.91 -17.23
C GLY A 513 2.54 6.30 -16.71
N GLN A 514 1.97 6.36 -15.49
CA GLN A 514 1.45 7.60 -14.88
C GLN A 514 2.44 8.78 -14.94
N LYS A 515 3.73 8.55 -14.61
CA LYS A 515 4.74 9.61 -14.56
C LYS A 515 5.02 10.18 -15.96
N ALA A 516 5.26 9.31 -16.95
CA ALA A 516 5.50 9.73 -18.33
C ALA A 516 4.26 10.41 -18.93
N ALA A 517 3.06 9.86 -18.69
CA ALA A 517 1.80 10.44 -19.12
C ALA A 517 1.58 11.86 -18.56
N LYS A 518 1.88 12.08 -17.27
CA LYS A 518 1.82 13.39 -16.63
C LYS A 518 2.82 14.38 -17.27
N THR A 519 4.06 13.95 -17.47
CA THR A 519 5.10 14.79 -18.07
C THR A 519 4.76 15.17 -19.51
N LEU A 520 4.28 14.21 -20.31
CA LEU A 520 3.81 14.44 -21.69
C LEU A 520 2.61 15.40 -21.72
N ALA A 521 1.60 15.18 -20.88
CA ALA A 521 0.42 16.04 -20.81
C ALA A 521 0.78 17.49 -20.40
N SER A 522 1.71 17.63 -19.45
CA SER A 522 2.20 18.95 -19.02
C SER A 522 2.98 19.66 -20.12
N HIS A 523 3.72 18.94 -20.98
CA HIS A 523 4.51 19.51 -22.06
C HIS A 523 3.64 19.91 -23.26
N PHE A 524 2.86 18.95 -23.78
CA PHE A 524 2.10 19.15 -25.04
C PHE A 524 0.73 19.80 -24.84
N LYS A 525 0.19 19.84 -23.63
CA LYS A 525 -1.08 20.44 -23.22
C LYS A 525 -2.33 19.80 -23.81
N THR A 526 -2.30 19.39 -25.07
CA THR A 526 -3.42 18.73 -25.76
C THR A 526 -2.96 17.43 -26.40
N LEU A 527 -3.88 16.50 -26.61
CA LEU A 527 -3.59 15.25 -27.32
C LEU A 527 -3.18 15.53 -28.77
N ASP A 528 -3.79 16.53 -29.43
CA ASP A 528 -3.48 16.86 -30.83
C ASP A 528 -2.02 17.32 -30.97
N ASN A 529 -1.53 18.21 -30.09
CA ASN A 529 -0.13 18.61 -30.09
C ASN A 529 0.83 17.42 -29.87
N LEU A 530 0.44 16.45 -29.03
CA LEU A 530 1.23 15.25 -28.80
C LEU A 530 1.26 14.32 -30.00
N MET A 531 0.14 14.19 -30.73
CA MET A 531 0.04 13.39 -31.94
C MET A 531 0.88 13.95 -33.07
N ASP A 532 0.89 15.29 -33.20
CA ASP A 532 1.65 16.02 -34.24
C ASP A 532 3.16 16.11 -33.94
N ALA A 533 3.57 15.85 -32.68
CA ALA A 533 4.95 15.98 -32.26
C ALA A 533 5.88 15.01 -33.02
N THR A 534 7.07 15.48 -33.37
CA THR A 534 8.14 14.67 -33.93
C THR A 534 8.81 13.78 -32.86
N GLU A 535 9.51 12.73 -33.24
CA GLU A 535 10.29 11.91 -32.28
C GLU A 535 11.30 12.76 -31.51
N LEU A 536 11.95 13.74 -32.14
CA LEU A 536 12.90 14.64 -31.47
C LEU A 536 12.23 15.49 -30.40
N GLU A 537 11.03 16.00 -30.65
CA GLU A 537 10.25 16.75 -29.68
C GLU A 537 9.81 15.86 -28.51
N LEU A 538 9.36 14.64 -28.78
CA LEU A 538 9.05 13.64 -27.77
C LEU A 538 10.28 13.34 -26.88
N MET A 539 11.45 13.14 -27.48
CA MET A 539 12.71 12.88 -26.77
C MET A 539 13.20 14.10 -25.97
N SER A 540 12.74 15.31 -26.27
CA SER A 540 13.06 16.50 -25.46
C SER A 540 12.36 16.51 -24.11
N VAL A 541 11.31 15.69 -23.95
CA VAL A 541 10.54 15.56 -22.72
C VAL A 541 11.30 14.69 -21.72
N ASN A 542 11.38 15.16 -20.46
CA ASN A 542 12.03 14.40 -19.39
C ASN A 542 11.44 12.98 -19.25
N ASP A 543 12.29 11.99 -19.03
CA ASP A 543 11.94 10.58 -18.89
C ASP A 543 11.40 9.90 -20.18
N VAL A 544 11.47 10.58 -21.35
CA VAL A 544 11.11 9.99 -22.66
C VAL A 544 12.38 9.79 -23.48
N GLY A 545 12.80 8.55 -23.65
CA GLY A 545 13.92 8.17 -24.51
C GLY A 545 13.45 7.79 -25.92
N ALA A 546 14.39 7.49 -26.83
CA ALA A 546 14.12 7.12 -28.23
C ALA A 546 13.14 5.94 -28.34
N ILE A 547 13.30 4.90 -27.51
CA ILE A 547 12.43 3.72 -27.49
C ILE A 547 10.99 4.09 -27.11
N THR A 548 10.81 4.93 -26.08
CA THR A 548 9.49 5.39 -25.66
C THR A 548 8.84 6.29 -26.70
N ALA A 549 9.61 7.20 -27.32
CA ALA A 549 9.15 8.05 -28.41
C ALA A 549 8.67 7.22 -29.62
N GLY A 550 9.43 6.20 -30.00
CA GLY A 550 9.03 5.25 -31.05
C GLY A 550 7.70 4.55 -30.74
N PHE A 551 7.51 4.03 -29.52
CA PHE A 551 6.22 3.41 -29.13
C PHE A 551 5.04 4.38 -29.13
N ILE A 552 5.27 5.64 -28.79
CA ILE A 552 4.22 6.67 -28.83
C ILE A 552 3.80 6.92 -30.28
N LYS A 553 4.75 7.10 -31.21
CA LYS A 553 4.46 7.33 -32.64
C LYS A 553 3.78 6.13 -33.26
N GLU A 554 4.35 4.93 -33.08
CA GLU A 554 3.76 3.68 -33.57
C GLU A 554 2.30 3.52 -33.10
N TRP A 555 2.03 3.76 -31.81
CA TRP A 555 0.69 3.63 -31.25
C TRP A 555 -0.31 4.60 -31.89
N PHE A 556 0.07 5.87 -32.12
CA PHE A 556 -0.79 6.85 -32.75
C PHE A 556 -1.01 6.60 -34.25
N GLU A 557 -0.09 5.89 -34.93
CA GLU A 557 -0.21 5.52 -36.32
C GLU A 557 -1.13 4.31 -36.56
N LEU A 558 -1.39 3.51 -35.52
CA LEU A 558 -2.27 2.34 -35.65
C LEU A 558 -3.71 2.75 -36.00
N PRO A 559 -4.34 2.18 -37.03
CA PRO A 559 -5.72 2.50 -37.41
C PRO A 559 -6.73 2.31 -36.26
N GLN A 560 -6.49 1.33 -35.40
CA GLN A 560 -7.33 1.04 -34.22
C GLN A 560 -7.22 2.13 -33.15
N SER A 561 -6.02 2.63 -32.89
CA SER A 561 -5.79 3.75 -31.96
C SER A 561 -6.47 5.02 -32.47
N GLN A 562 -6.35 5.29 -33.74
CA GLN A 562 -7.03 6.41 -34.41
C GLN A 562 -8.56 6.31 -34.28
N HIS A 563 -9.11 5.11 -34.52
CA HIS A 563 -10.53 4.85 -34.35
C HIS A 563 -10.99 5.04 -32.89
N GLN A 564 -10.20 4.52 -31.95
CA GLN A 564 -10.47 4.68 -30.50
C GLN A 564 -10.44 6.15 -30.08
N ILE A 565 -9.44 6.92 -30.50
CA ILE A 565 -9.34 8.36 -30.24
C ILE A 565 -10.56 9.11 -30.80
N LYS A 566 -10.96 8.77 -32.03
CA LYS A 566 -12.14 9.38 -32.65
C LYS A 566 -13.40 9.16 -31.82
N LEU A 567 -13.70 7.92 -31.41
CA LEU A 567 -14.86 7.59 -30.57
C LEU A 567 -14.82 8.29 -29.21
N ILE A 568 -13.66 8.31 -28.55
CA ILE A 568 -13.47 8.97 -27.25
C ILE A 568 -13.71 10.49 -27.38
N ARG A 569 -13.24 11.11 -28.48
CA ARG A 569 -13.46 12.52 -28.80
C ARG A 569 -14.94 12.83 -29.04
N GLU A 570 -15.61 12.02 -29.85
CA GLU A 570 -17.05 12.16 -30.14
C GLU A 570 -17.89 11.98 -28.86
N ALA A 571 -17.46 11.17 -27.93
CA ALA A 571 -18.09 11.01 -26.62
C ALA A 571 -17.89 12.21 -25.66
N GLY A 572 -17.08 13.20 -26.03
CA GLY A 572 -16.85 14.42 -25.24
C GLY A 572 -15.84 14.27 -24.10
N VAL A 573 -14.92 13.32 -24.17
CA VAL A 573 -13.82 13.19 -23.20
C VAL A 573 -12.82 14.31 -23.42
N SER A 574 -12.34 14.90 -22.32
CA SER A 574 -11.36 15.99 -22.36
C SER A 574 -9.99 15.49 -22.83
N PHE A 575 -9.45 16.14 -23.86
CA PHE A 575 -8.12 15.92 -24.43
C PHE A 575 -7.11 16.97 -23.96
N GLU A 576 -7.49 17.76 -22.98
CA GLU A 576 -6.67 18.86 -22.45
C GLU A 576 -6.03 18.47 -21.13
N SER A 577 -4.83 19.01 -20.89
CA SER A 577 -4.18 18.87 -19.60
C SER A 577 -4.96 19.68 -18.56
N THR A 578 -5.29 19.02 -17.44
CA THR A 578 -5.90 19.68 -16.29
C THR A 578 -4.89 20.49 -15.48
N GLU A 579 -3.61 20.40 -15.81
CA GLU A 579 -2.54 21.17 -15.16
C GLU A 579 -2.52 22.60 -15.70
N VAL A 580 -2.96 23.54 -14.88
CA VAL A 580 -2.93 24.97 -15.21
C VAL A 580 -1.53 25.49 -15.01
N ILE A 581 -0.75 25.66 -16.08
CA ILE A 581 0.44 26.52 -16.03
C ILE A 581 -0.08 27.95 -16.07
N LYS A 582 0.03 28.67 -14.95
CA LYS A 582 -0.42 30.06 -14.84
C LYS A 582 0.45 31.00 -15.69
N ASP A 583 1.75 30.78 -15.68
CA ASP A 583 2.74 31.42 -16.55
C ASP A 583 4.08 30.64 -16.55
N THR A 584 5.10 31.11 -17.25
CA THR A 584 6.39 30.44 -17.42
C THR A 584 7.52 31.10 -16.64
N ARG A 585 7.23 31.95 -15.64
CA ARG A 585 8.25 32.72 -14.90
C ARG A 585 9.27 31.85 -14.18
N PHE A 586 8.94 30.62 -13.87
CA PHE A 586 9.85 29.62 -13.28
C PHE A 586 10.36 28.58 -14.28
N ALA A 587 10.14 28.78 -15.60
CA ALA A 587 10.62 27.86 -16.62
C ALA A 587 12.14 27.68 -16.55
N GLY A 588 12.60 26.44 -16.52
CA GLY A 588 14.02 26.10 -16.41
C GLY A 588 14.59 26.21 -14.99
N LEU A 589 13.83 26.67 -14.00
CA LEU A 589 14.28 26.74 -12.61
C LEU A 589 13.91 25.46 -11.85
N THR A 590 14.88 24.97 -11.07
CA THR A 590 14.66 23.83 -10.16
C THR A 590 14.67 24.33 -8.73
N PHE A 591 13.58 24.11 -8.02
CA PHE A 591 13.41 24.45 -6.61
C PHE A 591 13.56 23.23 -5.73
N VAL A 592 14.10 23.39 -4.54
CA VAL A 592 14.07 22.40 -3.47
C VAL A 592 13.42 23.03 -2.26
N LEU A 593 12.44 22.34 -1.69
CA LEU A 593 11.73 22.81 -0.50
C LEU A 593 12.33 22.13 0.74
N THR A 594 12.60 22.93 1.78
CA THR A 594 13.16 22.47 3.06
C THR A 594 12.55 23.23 4.23
N GLY A 595 12.43 22.60 5.38
CA GLY A 595 11.75 23.19 6.53
C GLY A 595 10.22 23.15 6.44
N GLU A 596 9.56 23.71 7.44
CA GLU A 596 8.10 23.88 7.49
C GLU A 596 7.74 25.27 6.94
N LEU A 597 6.86 25.28 5.95
CA LEU A 597 6.32 26.52 5.39
C LEU A 597 5.09 26.91 6.20
N THR A 598 4.94 28.19 6.50
CA THR A 598 3.87 28.72 7.37
C THR A 598 2.54 28.83 6.63
N ASN A 599 2.58 29.28 5.36
CA ASN A 599 1.40 29.62 4.56
C ASN A 599 1.06 28.54 3.51
N TYR A 600 1.95 27.57 3.26
CA TYR A 600 1.76 26.53 2.25
C TYR A 600 2.15 25.16 2.78
N LYS A 601 1.35 24.15 2.48
CA LYS A 601 1.83 22.77 2.57
C LYS A 601 2.89 22.52 1.50
N ARG A 602 3.87 21.66 1.78
CA ARG A 602 4.96 21.36 0.86
C ARG A 602 4.49 20.98 -0.55
N ASN A 603 3.41 20.20 -0.64
CA ASN A 603 2.83 19.78 -1.92
C ASN A 603 2.12 20.96 -2.64
N GLU A 604 1.54 21.90 -1.89
CA GLU A 604 0.92 23.10 -2.44
C GLU A 604 1.99 24.04 -3.01
N ALA A 605 3.06 24.27 -2.27
CA ALA A 605 4.18 25.07 -2.77
C ALA A 605 4.85 24.43 -3.99
N ALA A 606 4.99 23.08 -4.01
CA ALA A 606 5.49 22.36 -5.17
C ALA A 606 4.55 22.50 -6.38
N ALA A 607 3.24 22.35 -6.18
CA ALA A 607 2.24 22.54 -7.24
C ALA A 607 2.20 23.98 -7.77
N ILE A 608 2.41 24.97 -6.89
CA ILE A 608 2.54 26.39 -7.29
C ILE A 608 3.79 26.57 -8.17
N ILE A 609 4.96 26.06 -7.75
CA ILE A 609 6.19 26.12 -8.54
C ILE A 609 5.97 25.48 -9.92
N GLU A 610 5.36 24.32 -9.97
CA GLU A 610 5.05 23.61 -11.21
C GLU A 610 4.02 24.39 -12.06
N SER A 611 3.03 25.05 -11.44
CA SER A 611 2.05 25.87 -12.14
C SER A 611 2.64 27.12 -12.81
N PHE A 612 3.83 27.54 -12.38
CA PHE A 612 4.63 28.62 -12.99
C PHE A 612 5.78 28.09 -13.87
N GLY A 613 5.71 26.83 -14.29
CA GLY A 613 6.68 26.20 -15.20
C GLY A 613 8.00 25.78 -14.57
N GLY A 614 8.14 25.87 -13.23
CA GLY A 614 9.31 25.43 -12.49
C GLY A 614 9.29 23.92 -12.19
N LYS A 615 10.39 23.40 -11.65
CA LYS A 615 10.53 21.99 -11.20
C LYS A 615 10.77 21.93 -9.71
N ALA A 616 9.94 21.18 -8.99
CA ALA A 616 10.19 20.83 -7.59
C ALA A 616 11.05 19.54 -7.49
N SER A 617 12.13 19.59 -6.70
CA SER A 617 13.05 18.46 -6.50
C SER A 617 13.18 18.10 -5.02
N SER A 618 13.41 16.83 -4.73
CA SER A 618 13.56 16.32 -3.37
C SER A 618 14.96 16.51 -2.78
N SER A 619 15.99 16.78 -3.61
CA SER A 619 17.39 16.89 -3.16
C SER A 619 18.12 18.07 -3.77
N VAL A 620 19.00 18.70 -2.97
CA VAL A 620 19.85 19.81 -3.42
C VAL A 620 21.05 19.28 -4.19
N SER A 621 21.31 19.85 -5.36
CA SER A 621 22.45 19.55 -6.24
C SER A 621 22.94 20.81 -6.94
N LYS A 622 24.05 20.72 -7.67
CA LYS A 622 24.56 21.84 -8.51
C LYS A 622 23.56 22.30 -9.59
N LYS A 623 22.53 21.51 -9.89
CA LYS A 623 21.45 21.85 -10.84
C LYS A 623 20.25 22.52 -10.13
N THR A 624 20.27 22.67 -8.81
CA THR A 624 19.22 23.35 -8.07
C THR A 624 19.37 24.87 -8.24
N SER A 625 18.32 25.53 -8.70
CA SER A 625 18.31 26.95 -8.92
C SER A 625 18.05 27.73 -7.63
N MET A 626 17.11 27.26 -6.81
CA MET A 626 16.72 27.92 -5.56
C MET A 626 16.30 26.89 -4.52
N VAL A 627 16.50 27.23 -3.25
CA VAL A 627 15.98 26.46 -2.11
C VAL A 627 14.99 27.35 -1.37
N LEU A 628 13.72 26.93 -1.36
CA LEU A 628 12.68 27.54 -0.54
C LEU A 628 12.79 26.97 0.87
N ALA A 629 13.21 27.82 1.82
CA ALA A 629 13.46 27.45 3.19
C ALA A 629 12.37 28.01 4.10
N GLY A 630 11.64 27.12 4.77
CA GLY A 630 10.75 27.45 5.89
C GLY A 630 11.48 27.34 7.23
N GLU A 631 10.70 27.34 8.32
CA GLU A 631 11.22 27.17 9.68
C GLU A 631 11.83 25.76 9.86
N ASN A 632 12.81 25.64 10.75
CA ASN A 632 13.49 24.38 11.06
C ASN A 632 14.10 23.67 9.83
N ALA A 633 14.62 24.43 8.88
CA ALA A 633 15.25 23.89 7.68
C ALA A 633 16.55 23.14 8.03
N GLY A 634 16.56 21.82 7.81
CA GLY A 634 17.66 20.90 8.18
C GLY A 634 18.79 20.80 7.14
N SER A 635 19.36 19.59 6.97
CA SER A 635 20.55 19.27 6.15
C SER A 635 20.50 19.79 4.69
N LYS A 636 19.34 20.00 4.11
CA LYS A 636 19.20 20.55 2.76
C LYS A 636 19.59 22.01 2.70
N LEU A 637 19.34 22.78 3.77
CA LEU A 637 19.75 24.19 3.86
C LEU A 637 21.27 24.30 3.94
N GLN A 638 21.91 23.46 4.77
CA GLN A 638 23.38 23.39 4.86
C GLN A 638 24.00 23.06 3.50
N LYS A 639 23.46 22.03 2.84
CA LYS A 639 23.94 21.62 1.51
C LYS A 639 23.73 22.70 0.44
N ALA A 640 22.66 23.49 0.53
CA ALA A 640 22.44 24.63 -0.35
C ALA A 640 23.49 25.72 -0.15
N THR A 641 23.81 26.02 1.10
CA THR A 641 24.87 26.97 1.48
C THR A 641 26.25 26.51 0.99
N GLU A 642 26.60 25.23 1.18
CA GLU A 642 27.84 24.63 0.70
C GLU A 642 27.99 24.68 -0.83
N LEU A 643 26.89 24.51 -1.55
CA LEU A 643 26.87 24.51 -3.02
C LEU A 643 26.64 25.89 -3.61
N GLY A 644 26.47 26.96 -2.80
CA GLY A 644 26.22 28.32 -3.24
C GLY A 644 24.86 28.48 -3.95
N VAL A 645 23.88 27.61 -3.64
CA VAL A 645 22.54 27.70 -4.22
C VAL A 645 21.75 28.80 -3.54
N LYS A 646 21.02 29.60 -4.31
CA LYS A 646 20.19 30.67 -3.78
C LYS A 646 19.12 30.14 -2.85
N ILE A 647 19.10 30.66 -1.62
CA ILE A 647 18.08 30.33 -0.61
C ILE A 647 17.07 31.47 -0.61
N ILE A 648 15.78 31.12 -0.63
CA ILE A 648 14.67 32.07 -0.57
C ILE A 648 13.76 31.71 0.61
N SER A 649 13.22 32.75 1.24
CA SER A 649 12.19 32.63 2.27
C SER A 649 10.81 32.44 1.65
N GLU A 650 9.82 32.08 2.47
CA GLU A 650 8.42 31.97 2.06
C GLU A 650 7.86 33.32 1.58
N ALA A 651 8.22 34.41 2.24
CA ALA A 651 7.83 35.76 1.83
C ALA A 651 8.40 36.18 0.45
N GLU A 652 9.67 35.83 0.18
CA GLU A 652 10.27 36.05 -1.16
C GLU A 652 9.61 35.16 -2.22
N PHE A 653 9.26 33.94 -1.86
CA PHE A 653 8.51 33.05 -2.75
C PHE A 653 7.11 33.61 -3.07
N GLU A 654 6.40 34.15 -2.07
CA GLU A 654 5.10 34.80 -2.27
C GLU A 654 5.20 36.03 -3.22
N GLU A 655 6.27 36.82 -3.11
CA GLU A 655 6.51 37.89 -4.05
C GLU A 655 6.78 37.37 -5.47
N MET A 656 7.48 36.27 -5.61
CA MET A 656 7.78 35.66 -6.91
C MET A 656 6.55 35.08 -7.60
N ILE A 657 5.50 34.69 -6.86
CA ILE A 657 4.28 34.11 -7.41
C ILE A 657 3.14 35.12 -7.60
N LYS A 658 3.28 36.35 -7.09
CA LYS A 658 2.39 37.47 -7.41
C LYS A 658 2.65 37.95 -8.83
#